data_3aa4de5b52a9e80587c71b36359173ad
#
_entry.id   3aa4de5b52a9e80587c71b36359173ad
#
_cell.length_a   1.000
_cell.length_b   1.000
_cell.length_c   1.000
_cell.angle_alpha   90.00
_cell.angle_beta   90.00
_cell.angle_gamma   90.00
#
_symmetry.space_group_name_H-M   'P 1'
#
loop_
_entity.id
_entity.type
_entity.pdbx_description
1 polymer ?
#
loop_
_entity_poly.entity_id
_entity_poly.type
_entity_poly.pdbx_seq_one_letter_code
_entity_poly.pdbx_strand_id
1 'polypeptide(L)'
;MGVVQQSGRRAKPGTGGGGHRSRHRRSRRRRLPSELLSQGGWSLVVATTGVSGLNFLFHILISRLLGPPQYGAFSAVLNIIAVLAVPLGAVQLAVTQAVISGAGNGRVSLRGLTIRATCWGVGAMAVTEALAPLTDSFLSLKSPFANLAVGAWIPLAVVGAVLQGALLGELRFVSVAVSSFLGGGALRLASGALLVSAGFGVTGAVAATVIGQAFTTGVFLLIARREVVTKALDPVLISLRDTVLSIGAVAGCTTLGGIDVFLARHFLVHLAAGLYAAGATAGHIAMFLPGALLTVAFPRLVAAGRTGVGVRKTLTETLGLVTAIGLVVFALLAAVPGVIVEVLFGPHYTAAAGIVAVIGLTSVLLGVIAVLTYFYVARRSLAALSSWAGVALVIVLVAVLQGGMETVAVCMLVATGAVLALMALPALAAVARPVAGAAVPGGDAVELPPAELDLSLVIPFYNPGSRLAPHVQDAISVLRAAQVTFEVIAVSDGSTDGSPSSIAGVGQVRVVQLARNQGKGAALRAGLAQGRGRYLGFIDADGDIPAAQLYHFLAATRRGDPDVVLGSKRHPDSDVVYPPLRRLYSFGYQQLNRVLFQLPTRDTQTGIKLIRRETLAAVLPTMVEKRFAFDLELLVVARRMGYSNFVELPVRITERFTSTISLKSVRGMLLDTFAIFYRLRITHFYGSQVVPLADLSQPPAAVPAQWSRADAGRLADSRLAGSAPADAP
;
A
#
# COMPACT_ATOMS: atom_id res chain seq x y z
N MET A 1 67.91 -20.62 36.81
CA MET A 1 68.60 -21.90 36.51
C MET A 1 67.65 -22.57 35.50
N GLY A 2 67.91 -22.78 34.34
CA GLY A 2 68.86 -23.05 33.30
C GLY A 2 67.98 -23.31 32.08
N VAL A 3 68.14 -22.68 31.04
CA VAL A 3 69.07 -22.70 29.91
C VAL A 3 68.90 -23.92 28.94
N VAL A 4 68.63 -23.59 27.68
CA VAL A 4 69.17 -24.13 26.41
C VAL A 4 68.51 -25.42 25.87
N GLN A 5 68.21 -25.64 24.65
CA GLN A 5 68.65 -25.27 23.30
C GLN A 5 67.83 -26.03 22.24
N GLN A 6 67.55 -25.37 21.16
CA GLN A 6 67.64 -25.75 19.73
C GLN A 6 67.62 -27.23 19.30
N SER A 7 66.75 -27.55 18.35
CA SER A 7 67.30 -27.98 17.03
C SER A 7 66.16 -28.09 16.01
N GLY A 8 66.44 -27.57 14.83
CA GLY A 8 65.54 -27.60 13.67
C GLY A 8 65.61 -28.91 12.88
N ARG A 9 64.52 -29.18 12.13
CA ARG A 9 64.62 -30.02 10.94
C ARG A 9 63.58 -29.54 9.89
N ARG A 10 64.10 -29.22 8.74
CA ARG A 10 63.37 -29.04 7.47
C ARG A 10 62.66 -30.33 7.06
N ALA A 11 61.43 -30.23 6.57
CA ALA A 11 60.89 -31.22 5.63
C ALA A 11 59.91 -30.56 4.65
N LYS A 12 59.93 -30.98 3.43
CA LYS A 12 59.36 -30.50 2.20
C LYS A 12 57.82 -30.68 2.10
N PRO A 13 57.18 -30.06 1.08
CA PRO A 13 55.72 -29.92 1.00
C PRO A 13 55.02 -31.17 0.41
N GLY A 14 53.89 -31.53 1.00
CA GLY A 14 52.94 -32.54 0.51
C GLY A 14 51.66 -31.89 0.02
N THR A 15 51.39 -32.10 -1.22
CA THR A 15 50.14 -31.78 -1.95
C THR A 15 48.98 -32.59 -1.37
N GLY A 16 47.85 -31.93 -1.11
CA GLY A 16 46.62 -32.62 -0.71
C GLY A 16 45.47 -31.62 -0.48
N GLY A 17 44.60 -31.47 -1.48
CA GLY A 17 43.48 -30.58 -1.48
C GLY A 17 42.40 -30.97 -0.49
N GLY A 18 41.81 -29.98 0.13
CA GLY A 18 40.67 -30.08 0.99
C GLY A 18 40.06 -28.68 1.19
N GLY A 19 39.42 -28.18 0.17
CA GLY A 19 38.79 -26.89 0.20
C GLY A 19 37.62 -26.84 1.15
N HIS A 20 37.80 -26.35 2.38
CA HIS A 20 36.73 -25.87 3.24
C HIS A 20 36.18 -24.58 2.64
N ARG A 21 35.16 -24.71 1.79
CA ARG A 21 34.30 -23.59 1.40
C ARG A 21 33.49 -23.12 2.61
N SER A 22 34.01 -22.14 3.34
CA SER A 22 33.21 -21.34 4.26
C SER A 22 32.13 -20.65 3.45
N ARG A 23 30.91 -21.21 3.49
CA ARG A 23 29.71 -20.55 3.00
C ARG A 23 29.45 -19.33 3.88
N HIS A 24 29.99 -18.18 3.53
CA HIS A 24 29.48 -16.89 3.99
C HIS A 24 28.01 -16.80 3.58
N ARG A 25 27.12 -17.16 4.47
CA ARG A 25 25.69 -16.86 4.43
C ARG A 25 25.56 -15.32 4.54
N ARG A 26 25.60 -14.63 3.39
CA ARG A 26 25.22 -13.22 3.30
C ARG A 26 23.82 -13.09 3.83
N SER A 27 23.65 -12.44 4.97
CA SER A 27 22.38 -12.00 5.51
C SER A 27 21.71 -11.10 4.45
N ARG A 28 20.66 -11.65 3.79
CA ARG A 28 19.76 -10.84 2.98
C ARG A 28 19.03 -9.88 3.91
N ARG A 29 19.53 -8.67 4.09
CA ARG A 29 18.73 -7.57 4.60
C ARG A 29 17.53 -7.40 3.64
N ARG A 30 16.38 -7.91 4.05
CA ARG A 30 15.12 -7.78 3.31
C ARG A 30 14.70 -6.31 3.35
N ARG A 31 14.62 -5.71 2.19
CA ARG A 31 14.07 -4.35 1.99
C ARG A 31 12.56 -4.41 2.22
N LEU A 32 12.06 -3.63 3.14
CA LEU A 32 10.65 -3.29 3.37
C LEU A 32 10.44 -1.85 2.86
N PRO A 33 9.28 -1.39 2.50
CA PRO A 33 7.97 -1.89 2.16
C PRO A 33 7.37 -1.39 0.82
N SER A 34 8.16 -0.96 -0.16
CA SER A 34 7.65 -0.45 -1.45
C SER A 34 7.15 -1.55 -2.40
N GLU A 35 7.56 -2.80 -2.18
CA GLU A 35 7.07 -3.97 -2.95
C GLU A 35 5.69 -4.46 -2.47
N LEU A 36 5.27 -4.09 -1.26
CA LEU A 36 3.97 -4.47 -0.69
C LEU A 36 2.77 -3.90 -1.44
N LEU A 37 2.96 -2.81 -2.20
CA LEU A 37 1.88 -2.12 -2.90
C LEU A 37 1.89 -2.33 -4.43
N SER A 38 2.97 -2.89 -5.00
CA SER A 38 3.15 -2.81 -6.46
C SER A 38 2.51 -3.94 -7.28
N GLN A 39 2.23 -5.13 -6.76
CA GLN A 39 1.54 -6.19 -7.53
C GLN A 39 0.64 -7.12 -6.69
N GLY A 40 0.84 -7.28 -5.38
CA GLY A 40 0.06 -8.19 -4.53
C GLY A 40 -1.01 -7.49 -3.66
N GLY A 41 -0.82 -6.23 -3.29
CA GLY A 41 -1.72 -5.52 -2.39
C GLY A 41 -3.12 -5.29 -2.98
N TRP A 42 -3.22 -4.96 -4.27
CA TRP A 42 -4.51 -4.78 -4.92
C TRP A 42 -5.29 -6.10 -5.07
N SER A 43 -4.62 -7.21 -5.33
CA SER A 43 -5.29 -8.52 -5.38
C SER A 43 -5.88 -8.90 -4.02
N LEU A 44 -5.22 -8.55 -2.92
CA LEU A 44 -5.75 -8.76 -1.58
C LEU A 44 -6.94 -7.85 -1.29
N VAL A 45 -6.91 -6.57 -1.67
CA VAL A 45 -8.05 -5.64 -1.51
C VAL A 45 -9.26 -6.11 -2.33
N VAL A 46 -9.07 -6.44 -3.59
CA VAL A 46 -10.15 -6.95 -4.45
C VAL A 46 -10.72 -8.25 -3.89
N ALA A 47 -9.86 -9.16 -3.41
CA ALA A 47 -10.32 -10.42 -2.86
C ALA A 47 -11.03 -10.25 -1.51
N THR A 48 -10.53 -9.39 -0.60
CA THR A 48 -11.21 -9.13 0.67
C THR A 48 -12.56 -8.45 0.46
N THR A 49 -12.66 -7.53 -0.50
CA THR A 49 -13.94 -6.94 -0.90
C THR A 49 -14.86 -7.99 -1.52
N GLY A 50 -14.34 -8.88 -2.35
CA GLY A 50 -15.08 -9.99 -2.93
C GLY A 50 -15.59 -10.97 -1.87
N VAL A 51 -14.77 -11.34 -0.87
CA VAL A 51 -15.17 -12.16 0.27
C VAL A 51 -16.29 -11.48 1.07
N SER A 52 -16.18 -10.17 1.33
CA SER A 52 -17.22 -9.40 2.02
C SER A 52 -18.54 -9.39 1.24
N GLY A 53 -18.48 -9.25 -0.09
CA GLY A 53 -19.64 -9.35 -0.97
C GLY A 53 -20.30 -10.74 -0.92
N LEU A 54 -19.51 -11.83 -0.97
CA LEU A 54 -20.02 -13.19 -0.85
C LEU A 54 -20.59 -13.47 0.55
N ASN A 55 -19.99 -12.92 1.61
CA ASN A 55 -20.56 -12.99 2.96
C ASN A 55 -21.94 -12.31 3.03
N PHE A 56 -22.09 -11.15 2.40
CA PHE A 56 -23.36 -10.46 2.35
C PHE A 56 -24.40 -11.26 1.54
N LEU A 57 -24.02 -11.81 0.38
CA LEU A 57 -24.87 -12.71 -0.40
C LEU A 57 -25.27 -13.96 0.39
N PHE A 58 -24.39 -14.49 1.24
CA PHE A 58 -24.68 -15.59 2.12
C PHE A 58 -25.80 -15.22 3.11
N HIS A 59 -25.76 -14.04 3.73
CA HIS A 59 -26.82 -13.56 4.61
C HIS A 59 -28.16 -13.43 3.87
N ILE A 60 -28.15 -12.88 2.65
CA ILE A 60 -29.36 -12.76 1.80
C ILE A 60 -29.96 -14.14 1.49
N LEU A 61 -29.10 -15.07 1.02
CA LEU A 61 -29.58 -16.42 0.65
C LEU A 61 -30.13 -17.17 1.84
N ILE A 62 -29.40 -17.20 2.94
CA ILE A 62 -29.80 -17.94 4.16
C ILE A 62 -31.05 -17.34 4.81
N SER A 63 -31.21 -16.00 4.79
CA SER A 63 -32.44 -15.37 5.31
C SER A 63 -33.70 -15.80 4.54
N ARG A 64 -33.58 -15.91 3.22
CA ARG A 64 -34.70 -16.37 2.37
C ARG A 64 -35.04 -17.85 2.55
N LEU A 65 -34.03 -18.69 2.82
CA LEU A 65 -34.22 -20.12 3.01
C LEU A 65 -34.74 -20.46 4.41
N LEU A 66 -34.31 -19.75 5.46
CA LEU A 66 -34.63 -20.04 6.85
C LEU A 66 -35.94 -19.36 7.33
N GLY A 67 -36.28 -18.21 6.76
CA GLY A 67 -37.34 -17.35 7.29
C GLY A 67 -36.92 -16.61 8.57
N PRO A 68 -37.74 -15.61 9.02
CA PRO A 68 -37.31 -14.68 10.07
C PRO A 68 -36.92 -15.33 11.41
N PRO A 69 -37.70 -16.26 12.03
CA PRO A 69 -37.34 -16.77 13.35
C PRO A 69 -36.01 -17.54 13.40
N GLN A 70 -35.74 -18.34 12.37
CA GLN A 70 -34.51 -19.12 12.29
C GLN A 70 -33.31 -18.24 11.86
N TYR A 71 -33.55 -17.26 11.00
CA TYR A 71 -32.49 -16.30 10.59
C TYR A 71 -32.01 -15.47 11.77
N GLY A 72 -32.89 -15.07 12.69
CA GLY A 72 -32.50 -14.37 13.92
C GLY A 72 -31.53 -15.20 14.79
N ALA A 73 -31.83 -16.50 14.97
CA ALA A 73 -30.93 -17.41 15.69
C ALA A 73 -29.57 -17.57 14.98
N PHE A 74 -29.58 -17.79 13.67
CA PHE A 74 -28.38 -17.90 12.85
C PHE A 74 -27.52 -16.63 12.94
N SER A 75 -28.11 -15.45 12.81
CA SER A 75 -27.41 -14.17 12.85
C SER A 75 -26.75 -13.91 14.21
N ALA A 76 -27.43 -14.26 15.32
CA ALA A 76 -26.85 -14.16 16.65
C ALA A 76 -25.62 -15.06 16.83
N VAL A 77 -25.67 -16.31 16.33
CA VAL A 77 -24.53 -17.24 16.35
C VAL A 77 -23.35 -16.68 15.52
N LEU A 78 -23.63 -16.10 14.36
CA LEU A 78 -22.54 -15.50 13.55
C LEU A 78 -21.88 -14.29 14.23
N ASN A 79 -22.62 -13.51 15.00
CA ASN A 79 -22.03 -12.41 15.79
C ASN A 79 -21.09 -12.95 16.89
N ILE A 80 -21.41 -14.10 17.52
CA ILE A 80 -20.48 -14.76 18.45
C ILE A 80 -19.19 -15.14 17.72
N ILE A 81 -19.29 -15.78 16.54
CA ILE A 81 -18.14 -16.14 15.72
C ILE A 81 -17.32 -14.89 15.35
N ALA A 82 -17.97 -13.78 15.01
CA ALA A 82 -17.28 -12.53 14.67
C ALA A 82 -16.45 -11.97 15.83
N VAL A 83 -16.99 -11.98 17.05
CA VAL A 83 -16.26 -11.57 18.26
C VAL A 83 -15.09 -12.51 18.56
N LEU A 84 -15.29 -13.83 18.45
CA LEU A 84 -14.24 -14.84 18.62
C LEU A 84 -13.14 -14.76 17.57
N ALA A 85 -13.43 -14.22 16.39
CA ALA A 85 -12.44 -14.01 15.32
C ALA A 85 -11.46 -12.85 15.60
N VAL A 86 -11.80 -11.89 16.47
CA VAL A 86 -10.97 -10.71 16.72
C VAL A 86 -9.57 -11.04 17.24
N PRO A 87 -9.39 -11.88 18.27
CA PRO A 87 -8.06 -12.28 18.74
C PRO A 87 -7.20 -12.95 17.66
N LEU A 88 -7.85 -13.64 16.73
CA LEU A 88 -7.18 -14.35 15.64
C LEU A 88 -6.49 -13.40 14.66
N GLY A 89 -7.05 -12.23 14.43
CA GLY A 89 -6.42 -11.17 13.64
C GLY A 89 -5.10 -10.68 14.27
N ALA A 90 -5.03 -10.60 15.59
CA ALA A 90 -3.79 -10.24 16.29
C ALA A 90 -2.74 -11.36 16.19
N VAL A 91 -3.14 -12.63 16.33
CA VAL A 91 -2.26 -13.79 16.11
C VAL A 91 -1.70 -13.79 14.69
N GLN A 92 -2.56 -13.59 13.68
CA GLN A 92 -2.16 -13.49 12.28
C GLN A 92 -1.12 -12.38 12.08
N LEU A 93 -1.35 -11.18 12.62
CA LEU A 93 -0.43 -10.05 12.49
C LEU A 93 0.90 -10.31 13.16
N ALA A 94 0.91 -10.90 14.36
CA ALA A 94 2.13 -11.28 15.10
C ALA A 94 2.98 -12.28 14.30
N VAL A 95 2.36 -13.31 13.74
CA VAL A 95 3.06 -14.30 12.90
C VAL A 95 3.58 -13.65 11.61
N THR A 96 2.80 -12.77 10.98
CA THR A 96 3.24 -12.02 9.81
C THR A 96 4.51 -11.22 10.10
N GLN A 97 4.55 -10.49 11.22
CA GLN A 97 5.70 -9.70 11.64
C GLN A 97 6.91 -10.59 11.94
N ALA A 98 6.73 -11.72 12.64
CA ALA A 98 7.79 -12.68 12.94
C ALA A 98 8.42 -13.26 11.67
N VAL A 99 7.61 -13.55 10.64
CA VAL A 99 8.09 -14.05 9.34
C VAL A 99 8.86 -12.97 8.56
N ILE A 100 8.39 -11.72 8.60
CA ILE A 100 9.03 -10.58 7.91
C ILE A 100 10.38 -10.24 8.55
N SER A 101 10.49 -10.29 9.88
CA SER A 101 11.72 -9.98 10.63
C SER A 101 12.90 -10.87 10.27
N GLY A 102 12.63 -12.03 9.68
CA GLY A 102 13.65 -12.98 9.21
C GLY A 102 14.00 -14.03 10.28
N ALA A 103 14.64 -15.12 9.81
CA ALA A 103 15.13 -16.17 10.71
C ALA A 103 16.40 -15.69 11.42
N GLY A 104 16.27 -15.18 12.62
CA GLY A 104 17.35 -15.14 13.59
C GLY A 104 17.64 -16.54 14.13
N ASN A 105 18.38 -16.66 15.22
CA ASN A 105 18.64 -17.93 15.94
C ASN A 105 17.35 -18.49 16.60
N GLY A 106 16.27 -18.56 15.84
CA GLY A 106 14.89 -18.73 16.27
C GLY A 106 14.66 -19.92 17.19
N ARG A 107 14.15 -19.63 18.39
CA ARG A 107 13.74 -20.63 19.38
C ARG A 107 12.37 -21.24 19.13
N VAL A 108 11.60 -20.70 18.16
CA VAL A 108 10.24 -21.14 17.87
C VAL A 108 10.13 -21.57 16.41
N SER A 109 9.73 -22.83 16.18
CA SER A 109 9.42 -23.32 14.84
C SER A 109 7.96 -23.01 14.47
N LEU A 110 7.68 -22.78 13.18
CA LEU A 110 6.30 -22.60 12.69
C LEU A 110 5.45 -23.86 13.00
N ARG A 111 6.07 -25.05 12.95
CA ARG A 111 5.43 -26.32 13.36
C ARG A 111 5.02 -26.29 14.83
N GLY A 112 5.92 -25.90 15.72
CA GLY A 112 5.60 -25.80 17.14
C GLY A 112 4.52 -24.76 17.45
N LEU A 113 4.48 -23.67 16.68
CA LEU A 113 3.43 -22.66 16.80
C LEU A 113 2.09 -23.21 16.31
N THR A 114 2.05 -23.94 15.20
CA THR A 114 0.83 -24.57 14.67
C THR A 114 0.29 -25.62 15.63
N ILE A 115 1.16 -26.46 16.24
CA ILE A 115 0.73 -27.44 17.25
C ILE A 115 0.15 -26.73 18.47
N ARG A 116 0.81 -25.70 19.00
CA ARG A 116 0.27 -24.92 20.14
C ARG A 116 -1.06 -24.27 19.78
N ALA A 117 -1.17 -23.70 18.59
CA ALA A 117 -2.42 -23.13 18.08
C ALA A 117 -3.56 -24.18 18.05
N THR A 118 -3.26 -25.39 17.63
CA THR A 118 -4.22 -26.52 17.66
C THR A 118 -4.64 -26.84 19.09
N CYS A 119 -3.67 -26.98 20.02
CA CYS A 119 -3.98 -27.26 21.44
C CYS A 119 -4.83 -26.14 22.07
N TRP A 120 -4.46 -24.87 21.85
CA TRP A 120 -5.25 -23.75 22.34
C TRP A 120 -6.65 -23.69 21.71
N GLY A 121 -6.75 -23.96 20.40
CA GLY A 121 -8.03 -24.03 19.70
C GLY A 121 -8.95 -25.14 20.25
N VAL A 122 -8.41 -26.33 20.49
CA VAL A 122 -9.13 -27.44 21.10
C VAL A 122 -9.53 -27.14 22.55
N GLY A 123 -8.66 -26.51 23.33
CA GLY A 123 -8.98 -26.04 24.68
C GLY A 123 -10.12 -25.00 24.67
N ALA A 124 -10.08 -24.03 23.75
CA ALA A 124 -11.14 -23.05 23.60
C ALA A 124 -12.46 -23.68 23.11
N MET A 125 -12.39 -24.67 22.22
CA MET A 125 -13.57 -25.49 21.86
C MET A 125 -14.18 -26.14 23.08
N ALA A 126 -13.39 -26.82 23.92
CA ALA A 126 -13.88 -27.47 25.13
C ALA A 126 -14.56 -26.47 26.10
N VAL A 127 -14.00 -25.27 26.25
CA VAL A 127 -14.62 -24.18 27.04
C VAL A 127 -15.95 -23.74 26.43
N THR A 128 -16.00 -23.56 25.09
CA THR A 128 -17.22 -23.16 24.39
C THR A 128 -18.31 -24.21 24.53
N GLU A 129 -17.95 -25.50 24.45
CA GLU A 129 -18.92 -26.60 24.64
C GLU A 129 -19.40 -26.70 26.12
N ALA A 130 -18.53 -26.44 27.09
CA ALA A 130 -18.90 -26.36 28.49
C ALA A 130 -19.88 -25.21 28.79
N LEU A 131 -19.79 -24.11 28.02
CA LEU A 131 -20.69 -22.97 28.11
C LEU A 131 -21.95 -23.12 27.22
N ALA A 132 -22.06 -24.18 26.41
CA ALA A 132 -23.18 -24.40 25.51
C ALA A 132 -24.58 -24.37 26.21
N PRO A 133 -24.78 -24.95 27.41
CA PRO A 133 -26.09 -24.84 28.08
C PRO A 133 -26.49 -23.39 28.39
N LEU A 134 -25.53 -22.53 28.72
CA LEU A 134 -25.80 -21.11 28.97
C LEU A 134 -26.14 -20.37 27.68
N THR A 135 -25.42 -20.64 26.60
CA THR A 135 -25.68 -20.02 25.28
C THR A 135 -27.00 -20.51 24.70
N ASP A 136 -27.35 -21.78 24.88
CA ASP A 136 -28.64 -22.37 24.44
C ASP A 136 -29.79 -21.74 25.18
N SER A 137 -29.72 -21.59 26.51
CA SER A 137 -30.78 -20.96 27.31
C SER A 137 -30.94 -19.48 26.94
N PHE A 138 -29.82 -18.76 26.73
CA PHE A 138 -29.84 -17.34 26.44
C PHE A 138 -30.35 -17.03 25.02
N LEU A 139 -29.93 -17.78 24.01
CA LEU A 139 -30.33 -17.58 22.61
C LEU A 139 -31.55 -18.37 22.19
N SER A 140 -32.09 -19.23 23.09
CA SER A 140 -33.20 -20.16 22.80
C SER A 140 -32.92 -20.97 21.53
N LEU A 141 -31.70 -21.54 21.43
CA LEU A 141 -31.28 -22.38 20.31
C LEU A 141 -31.94 -23.78 20.52
N LYS A 142 -32.73 -24.20 19.55
CA LYS A 142 -33.40 -25.52 19.60
C LYS A 142 -32.52 -26.67 19.11
N SER A 143 -31.22 -26.43 18.86
CA SER A 143 -30.34 -27.46 18.30
C SER A 143 -28.95 -27.41 18.96
N PRO A 144 -28.57 -28.47 19.71
CA PRO A 144 -27.22 -28.58 20.31
C PRO A 144 -26.12 -28.66 19.26
N PHE A 145 -26.41 -29.10 18.04
CA PHE A 145 -25.46 -29.20 16.96
C PHE A 145 -24.98 -27.83 16.44
N ALA A 146 -25.73 -26.74 16.69
CA ALA A 146 -25.31 -25.40 16.31
C ALA A 146 -24.10 -24.95 17.17
N ASN A 147 -24.11 -25.21 18.47
CA ASN A 147 -22.99 -24.91 19.38
C ASN A 147 -21.77 -25.77 19.06
N LEU A 148 -21.96 -27.07 18.82
CA LEU A 148 -20.89 -27.97 18.42
C LEU A 148 -20.19 -27.47 17.13
N ALA A 149 -20.96 -26.93 16.18
CA ALA A 149 -20.37 -26.33 14.96
C ALA A 149 -19.55 -25.07 15.26
N VAL A 150 -20.01 -24.20 16.19
CA VAL A 150 -19.22 -23.04 16.65
C VAL A 150 -17.93 -23.49 17.32
N GLY A 151 -18.02 -24.49 18.22
CA GLY A 151 -16.84 -25.07 18.86
C GLY A 151 -15.83 -25.62 17.85
N ALA A 152 -16.31 -26.39 16.87
CA ALA A 152 -15.46 -26.97 15.80
C ALA A 152 -14.81 -25.92 14.89
N TRP A 153 -15.43 -24.75 14.73
CA TRP A 153 -14.86 -23.65 13.95
C TRP A 153 -13.60 -23.09 14.61
N ILE A 154 -13.52 -23.01 15.94
CA ILE A 154 -12.44 -22.34 16.69
C ILE A 154 -11.05 -22.91 16.36
N PRO A 155 -10.76 -24.22 16.52
CA PRO A 155 -9.43 -24.76 16.24
C PRO A 155 -9.02 -24.56 14.78
N LEU A 156 -9.96 -24.68 13.84
CA LEU A 156 -9.72 -24.42 12.42
C LEU A 156 -9.34 -22.96 12.17
N ALA A 157 -10.02 -22.04 12.83
CA ALA A 157 -9.76 -20.62 12.67
C ALA A 157 -8.44 -20.17 13.32
N VAL A 158 -8.08 -20.72 14.50
CA VAL A 158 -6.81 -20.43 15.18
C VAL A 158 -5.63 -20.91 14.35
N VAL A 159 -5.68 -22.16 13.84
CA VAL A 159 -4.66 -22.70 12.95
C VAL A 159 -4.60 -21.92 11.64
N GLY A 160 -5.76 -21.60 11.08
CA GLY A 160 -5.89 -20.78 9.86
C GLY A 160 -5.22 -19.43 10.02
N ALA A 161 -5.39 -18.73 11.15
CA ALA A 161 -4.78 -17.44 11.44
C ALA A 161 -3.24 -17.51 11.48
N VAL A 162 -2.66 -18.56 12.07
CA VAL A 162 -1.21 -18.80 12.09
C VAL A 162 -0.67 -19.01 10.69
N LEU A 163 -1.31 -19.89 9.90
CA LEU A 163 -0.86 -20.21 8.54
C LEU A 163 -1.04 -19.02 7.60
N GLN A 164 -2.16 -18.32 7.69
CA GLN A 164 -2.41 -17.08 6.94
C GLN A 164 -1.36 -16.02 7.25
N GLY A 165 -1.03 -15.83 8.53
CA GLY A 165 0.02 -14.93 8.96
C GLY A 165 1.39 -15.28 8.36
N ALA A 166 1.72 -16.57 8.30
CA ALA A 166 2.96 -17.06 7.69
C ALA A 166 2.99 -16.77 6.17
N LEU A 167 1.90 -17.06 5.44
CA LEU A 167 1.78 -16.82 4.00
C LEU A 167 1.83 -15.33 3.66
N LEU A 168 1.18 -14.48 4.45
CA LEU A 168 1.24 -13.01 4.29
C LEU A 168 2.65 -12.47 4.54
N GLY A 169 3.35 -13.00 5.55
CA GLY A 169 4.74 -12.67 5.82
C GLY A 169 5.69 -13.08 4.68
N GLU A 170 5.32 -14.06 3.88
CA GLU A 170 6.02 -14.47 2.66
C GLU A 170 5.59 -13.70 1.40
N LEU A 171 4.67 -12.75 1.55
CA LEU A 171 4.10 -11.97 0.45
C LEU A 171 3.29 -12.80 -0.56
N ARG A 172 2.73 -13.94 -0.12
CA ARG A 172 1.87 -14.81 -0.95
C ARG A 172 0.41 -14.33 -0.96
N PHE A 173 0.20 -13.06 -1.23
CA PHE A 173 -1.11 -12.42 -1.17
C PHE A 173 -2.17 -13.08 -2.04
N VAL A 174 -1.81 -13.48 -3.26
CA VAL A 174 -2.74 -14.12 -4.20
C VAL A 174 -3.23 -15.47 -3.66
N SER A 175 -2.33 -16.27 -3.09
CA SER A 175 -2.72 -17.57 -2.50
C SER A 175 -3.69 -17.41 -1.34
N VAL A 176 -3.44 -16.43 -0.46
CA VAL A 176 -4.34 -16.11 0.66
C VAL A 176 -5.69 -15.62 0.13
N ALA A 177 -5.67 -14.72 -0.85
CA ALA A 177 -6.84 -14.13 -1.46
C ALA A 177 -7.77 -15.17 -2.10
N VAL A 178 -7.20 -16.03 -2.96
CA VAL A 178 -7.95 -17.08 -3.68
C VAL A 178 -8.49 -18.12 -2.71
N SER A 179 -7.69 -18.58 -1.74
CA SER A 179 -8.15 -19.59 -0.77
C SER A 179 -9.28 -19.07 0.10
N SER A 180 -9.21 -17.81 0.57
CA SER A 180 -10.26 -17.18 1.35
C SER A 180 -11.54 -16.96 0.53
N PHE A 181 -11.40 -16.57 -0.74
CA PHE A 181 -12.54 -16.38 -1.64
C PHE A 181 -13.25 -17.71 -1.93
N LEU A 182 -12.49 -18.76 -2.22
CA LEU A 182 -13.07 -20.07 -2.53
C LEU A 182 -13.68 -20.73 -1.29
N GLY A 183 -12.99 -20.77 -0.15
CA GLY A 183 -13.47 -21.45 1.05
C GLY A 183 -14.43 -20.59 1.87
N GLY A 184 -13.97 -19.43 2.34
CA GLY A 184 -14.77 -18.54 3.18
C GLY A 184 -15.91 -17.84 2.44
N GLY A 185 -15.84 -17.73 1.11
CA GLY A 185 -16.86 -17.15 0.26
C GLY A 185 -17.70 -18.21 -0.48
N ALA A 186 -17.17 -18.72 -1.59
CA ALA A 186 -17.95 -19.52 -2.54
C ALA A 186 -18.41 -20.88 -1.98
N LEU A 187 -17.50 -21.65 -1.36
CA LEU A 187 -17.85 -22.96 -0.80
C LEU A 187 -18.82 -22.84 0.38
N ARG A 188 -18.63 -21.82 1.24
CA ARG A 188 -19.56 -21.52 2.33
C ARG A 188 -20.96 -21.20 1.78
N LEU A 189 -21.05 -20.37 0.73
CA LEU A 189 -22.31 -20.01 0.10
C LEU A 189 -23.00 -21.26 -0.49
N ALA A 190 -22.27 -22.08 -1.25
CA ALA A 190 -22.80 -23.29 -1.90
C ALA A 190 -23.22 -24.35 -0.88
N SER A 191 -22.38 -24.66 0.12
CA SER A 191 -22.70 -25.63 1.15
C SER A 191 -23.85 -25.16 2.06
N GLY A 192 -23.95 -23.86 2.34
CA GLY A 192 -25.06 -23.29 3.09
C GLY A 192 -26.37 -23.40 2.35
N ALA A 193 -26.40 -23.07 1.06
CA ALA A 193 -27.58 -23.29 0.21
C ALA A 193 -28.01 -24.75 0.23
N LEU A 194 -27.08 -25.68 0.02
CA LEU A 194 -27.33 -27.11 -0.04
C LEU A 194 -27.87 -27.66 1.30
N LEU A 195 -27.17 -27.37 2.40
CA LEU A 195 -27.54 -27.91 3.72
C LEU A 195 -28.85 -27.34 4.24
N VAL A 196 -29.11 -26.05 4.03
CA VAL A 196 -30.36 -25.43 4.47
C VAL A 196 -31.53 -25.94 3.61
N SER A 197 -31.40 -26.07 2.29
CA SER A 197 -32.44 -26.63 1.43
C SER A 197 -32.65 -28.11 1.67
N ALA A 198 -31.66 -28.87 2.17
CA ALA A 198 -31.78 -30.24 2.61
C ALA A 198 -32.48 -30.39 3.99
N GLY A 199 -32.92 -29.30 4.62
CA GLY A 199 -33.69 -29.33 5.86
C GLY A 199 -32.88 -29.21 7.15
N PHE A 200 -31.54 -29.01 7.09
CA PHE A 200 -30.70 -28.86 8.29
C PHE A 200 -30.85 -27.50 9.00
N GLY A 201 -31.65 -26.57 8.46
CA GLY A 201 -32.00 -25.31 9.11
C GLY A 201 -30.79 -24.50 9.58
N VAL A 202 -30.84 -23.94 10.78
CA VAL A 202 -29.77 -23.12 11.38
C VAL A 202 -28.48 -23.91 11.49
N THR A 203 -28.53 -25.19 11.86
CA THR A 203 -27.32 -26.04 11.97
C THR A 203 -26.61 -26.17 10.65
N GLY A 204 -27.34 -26.34 9.54
CA GLY A 204 -26.77 -26.41 8.20
C GLY A 204 -26.07 -25.11 7.81
N ALA A 205 -26.65 -23.95 8.13
CA ALA A 205 -26.07 -22.65 7.85
C ALA A 205 -24.78 -22.39 8.66
N VAL A 206 -24.72 -22.78 9.93
CA VAL A 206 -23.52 -22.70 10.77
C VAL A 206 -22.48 -23.71 10.31
N ALA A 207 -22.84 -24.94 10.00
CA ALA A 207 -21.95 -25.97 9.48
C ALA A 207 -21.27 -25.54 8.17
N ALA A 208 -21.97 -24.83 7.29
CA ALA A 208 -21.37 -24.26 6.08
C ALA A 208 -20.21 -23.30 6.39
N THR A 209 -20.29 -22.55 7.50
CA THR A 209 -19.20 -21.68 7.96
C THR A 209 -17.98 -22.51 8.40
N VAL A 210 -18.21 -23.65 9.07
CA VAL A 210 -17.15 -24.59 9.45
C VAL A 210 -16.51 -25.23 8.22
N ILE A 211 -17.32 -25.67 7.25
CA ILE A 211 -16.83 -26.26 5.98
C ILE A 211 -15.94 -25.26 5.22
N GLY A 212 -16.40 -24.02 5.08
CA GLY A 212 -15.63 -22.96 4.43
C GLY A 212 -14.31 -22.68 5.14
N GLN A 213 -14.31 -22.64 6.47
CA GLN A 213 -13.10 -22.43 7.28
C GLN A 213 -12.17 -23.64 7.19
N ALA A 214 -12.68 -24.86 7.25
CA ALA A 214 -11.89 -26.10 7.14
C ALA A 214 -11.18 -26.17 5.78
N PHE A 215 -11.89 -25.87 4.70
CA PHE A 215 -11.30 -25.81 3.37
C PHE A 215 -10.19 -24.75 3.29
N THR A 216 -10.47 -23.53 3.74
CA THR A 216 -9.48 -22.44 3.72
C THR A 216 -8.21 -22.80 4.50
N THR A 217 -8.38 -23.33 5.72
CA THR A 217 -7.27 -23.75 6.59
C THR A 217 -6.52 -24.94 5.99
N GLY A 218 -7.23 -25.90 5.40
CA GLY A 218 -6.62 -27.05 4.70
C GLY A 218 -5.78 -26.61 3.50
N VAL A 219 -6.26 -25.68 2.68
CA VAL A 219 -5.50 -25.12 1.56
C VAL A 219 -4.27 -24.35 2.06
N PHE A 220 -4.40 -23.55 3.13
CA PHE A 220 -3.26 -22.88 3.73
C PHE A 220 -2.22 -23.88 4.23
N LEU A 221 -2.62 -24.98 4.84
CA LEU A 221 -1.73 -26.04 5.30
C LEU A 221 -1.00 -26.71 4.14
N LEU A 222 -1.72 -27.02 3.06
CA LEU A 222 -1.12 -27.62 1.85
C LEU A 222 -0.08 -26.68 1.21
N ILE A 223 -0.37 -25.40 1.12
CA ILE A 223 0.54 -24.39 0.54
C ILE A 223 1.75 -24.19 1.45
N ALA A 224 1.54 -24.12 2.77
CA ALA A 224 2.59 -23.83 3.77
C ALA A 224 3.30 -25.09 4.29
N ARG A 225 2.96 -26.29 3.81
CA ARG A 225 3.47 -27.56 4.41
C ARG A 225 5.00 -27.64 4.49
N ARG A 226 5.73 -27.14 3.51
CA ARG A 226 7.20 -27.16 3.51
C ARG A 226 7.76 -26.19 4.55
N GLU A 227 7.20 -24.99 4.64
CA GLU A 227 7.58 -23.95 5.57
C GLU A 227 7.24 -24.33 7.02
N VAL A 228 6.11 -25.01 7.25
CA VAL A 228 5.72 -25.52 8.57
C VAL A 228 6.77 -26.47 9.14
N VAL A 229 7.39 -27.29 8.28
CA VAL A 229 8.42 -28.27 8.70
C VAL A 229 9.78 -27.62 8.94
N THR A 230 10.15 -26.61 8.16
CA THR A 230 11.54 -26.12 8.06
C THR A 230 11.78 -24.75 8.65
N LYS A 231 10.75 -23.94 8.89
CA LYS A 231 10.91 -22.53 9.23
C LYS A 231 11.00 -22.31 10.74
N ALA A 232 12.11 -21.68 11.17
CA ALA A 232 12.27 -21.13 12.52
C ALA A 232 11.86 -19.63 12.51
N LEU A 233 11.20 -19.20 13.57
CA LEU A 233 10.71 -17.84 13.75
C LEU A 233 11.41 -17.21 14.96
N ASP A 234 11.78 -15.94 14.85
CA ASP A 234 12.20 -15.17 16.02
C ASP A 234 10.97 -14.80 16.86
N PRO A 235 11.05 -14.95 18.19
CA PRO A 235 10.02 -14.43 19.07
C PRO A 235 10.04 -12.90 18.94
N VAL A 236 9.05 -12.35 18.24
CA VAL A 236 8.85 -10.90 18.24
C VAL A 236 8.40 -10.53 19.65
N LEU A 237 9.22 -9.76 20.37
CA LEU A 237 8.87 -9.15 21.65
C LEU A 237 7.78 -8.08 21.42
N ILE A 238 6.57 -8.52 21.10
CA ILE A 238 5.40 -7.64 21.13
C ILE A 238 5.07 -7.47 22.61
N SER A 239 5.05 -6.23 23.08
CA SER A 239 4.63 -5.94 24.45
C SER A 239 3.27 -6.58 24.70
N LEU A 240 3.18 -7.46 25.71
CA LEU A 240 1.91 -8.10 26.08
C LEU A 240 0.81 -7.06 26.33
N ARG A 241 1.17 -5.94 26.95
CA ARG A 241 0.27 -4.81 27.21
C ARG A 241 -0.29 -4.23 25.90
N ASP A 242 0.55 -3.99 24.89
CA ASP A 242 0.12 -3.41 23.61
C ASP A 242 -0.76 -4.39 22.84
N THR A 243 -0.45 -5.68 22.93
CA THR A 243 -1.26 -6.75 22.31
C THR A 243 -2.63 -6.85 22.95
N VAL A 244 -2.69 -6.92 24.29
CA VAL A 244 -3.95 -7.00 25.04
C VAL A 244 -4.81 -5.74 24.81
N LEU A 245 -4.17 -4.57 24.81
CA LEU A 245 -4.88 -3.30 24.51
C LEU A 245 -5.48 -3.32 23.10
N SER A 246 -4.71 -3.76 22.11
CA SER A 246 -5.18 -3.79 20.70
C SER A 246 -6.31 -4.82 20.52
N ILE A 247 -6.17 -6.02 21.07
CA ILE A 247 -7.21 -7.05 21.01
C ILE A 247 -8.46 -6.56 21.73
N GLY A 248 -8.33 -6.02 22.95
CA GLY A 248 -9.44 -5.52 23.74
C GLY A 248 -10.17 -4.36 23.06
N ALA A 249 -9.44 -3.45 22.44
CA ALA A 249 -10.03 -2.31 21.73
C ALA A 249 -10.83 -2.74 20.49
N VAL A 250 -10.25 -3.63 19.65
CA VAL A 250 -10.93 -4.13 18.45
C VAL A 250 -12.09 -5.04 18.84
N ALA A 251 -11.93 -5.88 19.86
CA ALA A 251 -13.00 -6.72 20.40
C ALA A 251 -14.18 -5.86 20.89
N GLY A 252 -13.93 -4.81 21.66
CA GLY A 252 -14.96 -3.88 22.12
C GLY A 252 -15.71 -3.21 20.97
N CYS A 253 -14.99 -2.75 19.96
CA CYS A 253 -15.59 -2.13 18.77
C CYS A 253 -16.44 -3.14 17.96
N THR A 254 -15.94 -4.37 17.77
CA THR A 254 -16.66 -5.44 17.06
C THR A 254 -17.90 -5.90 17.84
N THR A 255 -17.76 -6.06 19.17
CA THR A 255 -18.89 -6.44 20.03
C THR A 255 -19.96 -5.35 20.00
N LEU A 256 -19.59 -4.07 20.11
CA LEU A 256 -20.53 -2.95 20.00
C LEU A 256 -21.25 -2.96 18.65
N GLY A 257 -20.59 -3.36 17.55
CA GLY A 257 -21.17 -3.43 16.21
C GLY A 257 -22.13 -4.60 15.95
N GLY A 258 -22.33 -5.51 16.90
CA GLY A 258 -23.21 -6.68 16.71
C GLY A 258 -23.98 -7.12 17.95
N ILE A 259 -23.77 -6.45 19.09
CA ILE A 259 -24.44 -6.82 20.36
C ILE A 259 -25.96 -6.62 20.31
N ASP A 260 -26.44 -5.71 19.48
CA ASP A 260 -27.84 -5.41 19.26
C ASP A 260 -28.64 -6.62 18.74
N VAL A 261 -28.09 -7.35 17.78
CA VAL A 261 -28.70 -8.58 17.25
C VAL A 261 -28.79 -9.67 18.33
N PHE A 262 -27.76 -9.73 19.18
CA PHE A 262 -27.69 -10.66 20.30
C PHE A 262 -28.74 -10.32 21.36
N LEU A 263 -28.87 -9.03 21.73
CA LEU A 263 -29.89 -8.54 22.67
C LEU A 263 -31.29 -8.68 22.08
N ALA A 264 -31.48 -8.36 20.80
CA ALA A 264 -32.76 -8.55 20.13
C ALA A 264 -33.19 -10.01 20.19
N ARG A 265 -32.26 -10.97 20.04
CA ARG A 265 -32.61 -12.42 20.14
C ARG A 265 -33.01 -12.82 21.54
N HIS A 266 -32.47 -12.19 22.59
CA HIS A 266 -32.79 -12.50 23.97
C HIS A 266 -34.09 -11.83 24.42
N PHE A 267 -34.27 -10.53 24.13
CA PHE A 267 -35.39 -9.76 24.69
C PHE A 267 -36.65 -9.71 23.81
N LEU A 268 -36.55 -9.98 22.49
CA LEU A 268 -37.66 -9.93 21.58
C LEU A 268 -38.23 -11.33 21.29
N VAL A 269 -39.51 -11.40 20.92
CA VAL A 269 -40.11 -12.63 20.37
C VAL A 269 -39.36 -13.06 19.10
N HIS A 270 -39.28 -14.36 18.84
CA HIS A 270 -38.45 -14.96 17.79
C HIS A 270 -38.67 -14.34 16.39
N LEU A 271 -39.93 -14.00 16.06
CA LEU A 271 -40.24 -13.33 14.79
C LEU A 271 -39.64 -11.94 14.73
N ALA A 272 -39.86 -11.12 15.76
CA ALA A 272 -39.30 -9.76 15.83
C ALA A 272 -37.76 -9.75 15.85
N ALA A 273 -37.14 -10.71 16.55
CA ALA A 273 -35.71 -10.88 16.55
C ALA A 273 -35.11 -11.18 15.15
N GLY A 274 -35.84 -11.99 14.37
CA GLY A 274 -35.46 -12.29 13.00
C GLY A 274 -35.63 -11.12 12.05
N LEU A 275 -36.71 -10.37 12.21
CA LEU A 275 -36.91 -9.10 11.47
C LEU A 275 -35.85 -8.09 11.84
N TYR A 276 -35.50 -7.94 13.13
CA TYR A 276 -34.40 -7.09 13.59
C TYR A 276 -33.08 -7.49 12.96
N ALA A 277 -32.74 -8.77 12.95
CA ALA A 277 -31.49 -9.26 12.36
C ALA A 277 -31.40 -8.95 10.87
N ALA A 278 -32.51 -9.02 10.12
CA ALA A 278 -32.50 -8.62 8.69
C ALA A 278 -32.33 -7.11 8.52
N GLY A 279 -33.06 -6.30 9.28
CA GLY A 279 -32.94 -4.84 9.30
C GLY A 279 -31.51 -4.39 9.70
N ALA A 280 -30.92 -5.06 10.71
CA ALA A 280 -29.55 -4.83 11.13
C ALA A 280 -28.54 -5.18 10.03
N THR A 281 -28.71 -6.33 9.37
CA THR A 281 -27.83 -6.72 8.25
C THR A 281 -27.93 -5.72 7.09
N ALA A 282 -29.13 -5.21 6.75
CA ALA A 282 -29.31 -4.16 5.76
C ALA A 282 -28.65 -2.85 6.18
N GLY A 283 -28.90 -2.39 7.41
CA GLY A 283 -28.33 -1.13 7.94
C GLY A 283 -26.80 -1.17 8.04
N HIS A 284 -26.21 -2.31 8.37
CA HIS A 284 -24.77 -2.49 8.47
C HIS A 284 -24.03 -2.40 7.12
N ILE A 285 -24.73 -2.37 5.97
CA ILE A 285 -24.12 -2.09 4.66
C ILE A 285 -23.33 -0.77 4.71
N ALA A 286 -23.82 0.22 5.45
CA ALA A 286 -23.14 1.50 5.61
C ALA A 286 -21.74 1.40 6.27
N MET A 287 -21.44 0.29 6.95
CA MET A 287 -20.14 0.04 7.61
C MET A 287 -19.16 -0.76 6.71
N PHE A 288 -19.62 -1.54 5.73
CA PHE A 288 -18.74 -2.40 4.94
C PHE A 288 -17.76 -1.63 4.05
N LEU A 289 -18.23 -0.57 3.39
CA LEU A 289 -17.38 0.23 2.51
C LEU A 289 -16.31 1.04 3.29
N PRO A 290 -16.65 1.73 4.38
CA PRO A 290 -15.67 2.32 5.30
C PRO A 290 -14.69 1.31 5.89
N GLY A 291 -15.12 0.09 6.20
CA GLY A 291 -14.25 -0.98 6.73
C GLY A 291 -13.10 -1.35 5.79
N ALA A 292 -13.36 -1.42 4.49
CA ALA A 292 -12.32 -1.67 3.48
C ALA A 292 -11.28 -0.53 3.44
N LEU A 293 -11.70 0.72 3.62
CA LEU A 293 -10.82 1.88 3.68
C LEU A 293 -9.93 1.87 4.94
N LEU A 294 -10.44 1.38 6.07
CA LEU A 294 -9.68 1.28 7.31
C LEU A 294 -8.47 0.36 7.19
N THR A 295 -8.56 -0.73 6.43
CA THR A 295 -7.40 -1.61 6.19
C THR A 295 -6.24 -0.89 5.50
N VAL A 296 -6.54 0.09 4.66
CA VAL A 296 -5.55 0.93 3.96
C VAL A 296 -5.11 2.13 4.81
N ALA A 297 -6.02 2.70 5.60
CA ALA A 297 -5.74 3.87 6.45
C ALA A 297 -4.96 3.50 7.73
N PHE A 298 -5.16 2.31 8.28
CA PHE A 298 -4.56 1.87 9.55
C PHE A 298 -3.03 2.00 9.60
N PRO A 299 -2.25 1.51 8.62
CA PRO A 299 -0.79 1.68 8.65
C PRO A 299 -0.35 3.15 8.70
N ARG A 300 -1.12 4.05 8.09
CA ARG A 300 -0.85 5.50 8.08
C ARG A 300 -1.17 6.13 9.43
N LEU A 301 -2.31 5.75 10.03
CA LEU A 301 -2.68 6.21 11.36
C LEU A 301 -1.65 5.77 12.40
N VAL A 302 -1.12 4.53 12.28
CA VAL A 302 -0.05 4.02 13.14
C VAL A 302 1.25 4.79 12.92
N ALA A 303 1.66 5.01 11.68
CA ALA A 303 2.86 5.78 11.36
C ALA A 303 2.75 7.23 11.85
N ALA A 304 1.65 7.91 11.57
CA ALA A 304 1.39 9.27 12.04
C ALA A 304 1.31 9.33 13.57
N GLY A 305 0.65 8.38 14.22
CA GLY A 305 0.54 8.30 15.68
C GLY A 305 1.89 8.14 16.39
N ARG A 306 2.85 7.43 15.77
CA ARG A 306 4.22 7.25 16.31
C ARG A 306 5.11 8.47 16.09
N THR A 307 5.03 9.11 14.93
CA THR A 307 5.88 10.24 14.55
C THR A 307 5.36 11.59 15.02
N GLY A 308 4.07 11.69 15.36
CA GLY A 308 3.41 12.95 15.69
C GLY A 308 3.18 13.89 14.49
N VAL A 309 3.84 13.64 13.35
CA VAL A 309 3.77 14.51 12.17
C VAL A 309 2.54 14.16 11.32
N GLY A 310 1.77 15.17 10.95
CA GLY A 310 0.60 15.00 10.08
C GLY A 310 -0.59 14.24 10.69
N VAL A 311 -0.56 13.92 11.99
CA VAL A 311 -1.63 13.18 12.71
C VAL A 311 -2.99 13.82 12.49
N ARG A 312 -3.08 15.16 12.65
CA ARG A 312 -4.32 15.92 12.46
C ARG A 312 -4.89 15.70 11.07
N LYS A 313 -4.06 15.87 10.05
CA LYS A 313 -4.47 15.79 8.66
C LYS A 313 -4.91 14.37 8.30
N THR A 314 -4.09 13.37 8.65
CA THR A 314 -4.43 11.94 8.37
C THR A 314 -5.72 11.54 9.08
N LEU A 315 -5.91 11.96 10.34
CA LEU A 315 -7.12 11.63 11.09
C LEU A 315 -8.35 12.32 10.49
N THR A 316 -8.29 13.64 10.22
CA THR A 316 -9.43 14.40 9.66
C THR A 316 -9.81 13.93 8.25
N GLU A 317 -8.84 13.61 7.40
CA GLU A 317 -9.10 13.06 6.05
C GLU A 317 -9.74 11.67 6.11
N THR A 318 -9.24 10.80 7.00
CA THR A 318 -9.82 9.45 7.18
C THR A 318 -11.23 9.54 7.75
N LEU A 319 -11.44 10.36 8.79
CA LEU A 319 -12.77 10.60 9.36
C LEU A 319 -13.72 11.20 8.33
N GLY A 320 -13.29 12.24 7.60
CA GLY A 320 -14.10 12.88 6.58
C GLY A 320 -14.53 11.93 5.47
N LEU A 321 -13.61 11.09 4.96
CA LEU A 321 -13.90 10.12 3.91
C LEU A 321 -14.84 9.01 4.39
N VAL A 322 -14.59 8.43 5.57
CA VAL A 322 -15.43 7.38 6.15
C VAL A 322 -16.84 7.92 6.43
N THR A 323 -16.94 9.12 6.99
CA THR A 323 -18.23 9.77 7.27
C THR A 323 -18.99 10.09 5.98
N ALA A 324 -18.31 10.68 4.98
CA ALA A 324 -18.96 11.05 3.70
C ALA A 324 -19.52 9.83 2.98
N ILE A 325 -18.73 8.75 2.86
CA ILE A 325 -19.19 7.51 2.21
C ILE A 325 -20.32 6.88 3.03
N GLY A 326 -20.18 6.82 4.37
CA GLY A 326 -21.20 6.28 5.25
C GLY A 326 -22.52 7.05 5.13
N LEU A 327 -22.48 8.38 5.10
CA LEU A 327 -23.67 9.23 4.92
C LEU A 327 -24.34 9.06 3.55
N VAL A 328 -23.59 8.87 2.48
CA VAL A 328 -24.16 8.57 1.15
C VAL A 328 -24.94 7.25 1.18
N VAL A 329 -24.34 6.20 1.76
CA VAL A 329 -25.01 4.90 1.91
C VAL A 329 -26.23 5.00 2.84
N PHE A 330 -26.08 5.71 3.98
CA PHE A 330 -27.18 5.98 4.89
C PHE A 330 -28.34 6.70 4.19
N ALA A 331 -28.05 7.75 3.40
CA ALA A 331 -29.11 8.48 2.68
C ALA A 331 -29.88 7.56 1.72
N LEU A 332 -29.19 6.64 1.03
CA LEU A 332 -29.83 5.64 0.18
C LEU A 332 -30.71 4.67 1.00
N LEU A 333 -30.21 4.16 2.13
CA LEU A 333 -30.94 3.29 3.02
C LEU A 333 -32.17 3.97 3.64
N ALA A 334 -32.07 5.26 3.95
CA ALA A 334 -33.17 6.05 4.50
C ALA A 334 -34.22 6.46 3.45
N ALA A 335 -33.81 6.61 2.19
CA ALA A 335 -34.73 7.03 1.12
C ALA A 335 -35.74 5.92 0.73
N VAL A 336 -35.28 4.66 0.67
CA VAL A 336 -36.09 3.54 0.17
C VAL A 336 -35.94 2.25 1.01
N PRO A 337 -36.12 2.33 2.35
CA PRO A 337 -35.82 1.19 3.25
C PRO A 337 -36.67 -0.04 2.95
N GLY A 338 -37.97 0.13 2.62
CA GLY A 338 -38.89 -0.96 2.30
C GLY A 338 -38.43 -1.74 1.06
N VAL A 339 -38.11 -1.03 -0.01
CA VAL A 339 -37.62 -1.66 -1.25
C VAL A 339 -36.33 -2.44 -1.00
N ILE A 340 -35.40 -1.87 -0.24
CA ILE A 340 -34.12 -2.52 0.07
C ILE A 340 -34.35 -3.82 0.84
N VAL A 341 -35.19 -3.80 1.88
CA VAL A 341 -35.49 -5.00 2.67
C VAL A 341 -36.21 -6.05 1.83
N GLU A 342 -37.19 -5.65 1.04
CA GLU A 342 -37.95 -6.58 0.19
C GLU A 342 -37.07 -7.22 -0.89
N VAL A 343 -36.27 -6.44 -1.57
CA VAL A 343 -35.36 -6.93 -2.62
C VAL A 343 -34.27 -7.84 -2.04
N LEU A 344 -33.73 -7.52 -0.87
CA LEU A 344 -32.63 -8.31 -0.27
C LEU A 344 -33.17 -9.57 0.42
N PHE A 345 -34.17 -9.44 1.30
CA PHE A 345 -34.60 -10.51 2.21
C PHE A 345 -35.94 -11.13 1.82
N GLY A 346 -36.74 -10.43 1.03
CA GLY A 346 -38.07 -10.89 0.59
C GLY A 346 -39.23 -10.26 1.38
N PRO A 347 -40.48 -10.49 0.92
CA PRO A 347 -41.66 -9.80 1.45
C PRO A 347 -41.96 -10.09 2.93
N HIS A 348 -41.52 -11.24 3.46
CA HIS A 348 -41.70 -11.60 4.86
C HIS A 348 -40.92 -10.74 5.86
N TYR A 349 -40.01 -9.91 5.36
CA TYR A 349 -39.11 -9.04 6.17
C TYR A 349 -39.48 -7.57 6.09
N THR A 350 -40.50 -7.16 5.35
CA THR A 350 -40.84 -5.76 5.11
C THR A 350 -41.05 -4.93 6.38
N ALA A 351 -41.55 -5.56 7.47
CA ALA A 351 -41.69 -4.93 8.78
C ALA A 351 -40.34 -4.48 9.40
N ALA A 352 -39.21 -4.98 8.91
CA ALA A 352 -37.89 -4.52 9.34
C ALA A 352 -37.49 -3.14 8.75
N ALA A 353 -38.24 -2.62 7.78
CA ALA A 353 -37.91 -1.35 7.10
C ALA A 353 -37.80 -0.15 8.08
N GLY A 354 -38.61 -0.12 9.12
CA GLY A 354 -38.65 0.95 10.11
C GLY A 354 -37.35 1.15 10.88
N ILE A 355 -36.53 0.11 11.05
CA ILE A 355 -35.26 0.18 11.80
C ILE A 355 -34.03 0.40 10.90
N VAL A 356 -34.14 0.19 9.57
CA VAL A 356 -33.00 0.22 8.64
C VAL A 356 -32.28 1.58 8.66
N ALA A 357 -33.02 2.67 8.67
CA ALA A 357 -32.44 4.01 8.70
C ALA A 357 -31.72 4.28 10.05
N VAL A 358 -32.29 3.89 11.18
CA VAL A 358 -31.70 4.06 12.51
C VAL A 358 -30.40 3.28 12.61
N ILE A 359 -30.40 2.02 12.16
CA ILE A 359 -29.21 1.16 12.18
C ILE A 359 -28.20 1.64 11.13
N GLY A 360 -28.65 2.15 9.99
CA GLY A 360 -27.76 2.77 8.99
C GLY A 360 -26.99 3.95 9.58
N LEU A 361 -27.66 4.85 10.30
CA LEU A 361 -27.01 5.97 11.01
C LEU A 361 -26.05 5.44 12.09
N THR A 362 -26.49 4.48 12.89
CA THR A 362 -25.64 3.81 13.89
C THR A 362 -24.36 3.26 13.26
N SER A 363 -24.47 2.66 12.06
CA SER A 363 -23.35 2.09 11.32
C SER A 363 -22.35 3.16 10.83
N VAL A 364 -22.82 4.36 10.47
CA VAL A 364 -21.94 5.50 10.18
C VAL A 364 -21.15 5.89 11.42
N LEU A 365 -21.79 6.00 12.58
CA LEU A 365 -21.13 6.31 13.85
C LEU A 365 -20.11 5.23 14.23
N LEU A 366 -20.45 3.95 14.07
CA LEU A 366 -19.54 2.82 14.29
C LEU A 366 -18.31 2.89 13.37
N GLY A 367 -18.48 3.28 12.13
CA GLY A 367 -17.36 3.52 11.20
C GLY A 367 -16.40 4.60 11.72
N VAL A 368 -16.94 5.70 12.24
CA VAL A 368 -16.15 6.77 12.87
C VAL A 368 -15.46 6.28 14.15
N ILE A 369 -16.16 5.54 15.01
CA ILE A 369 -15.60 4.92 16.22
C ILE A 369 -14.46 3.98 15.87
N ALA A 370 -14.58 3.17 14.81
CA ALA A 370 -13.53 2.28 14.36
C ALA A 370 -12.25 3.05 13.99
N VAL A 371 -12.37 4.18 13.26
CA VAL A 371 -11.21 5.07 12.96
C VAL A 371 -10.56 5.57 14.25
N LEU A 372 -11.36 6.06 15.21
CA LEU A 372 -10.86 6.56 16.50
C LEU A 372 -10.23 5.44 17.34
N THR A 373 -10.81 4.24 17.31
CA THR A 373 -10.25 3.06 17.99
C THR A 373 -8.85 2.77 17.48
N TYR A 374 -8.65 2.68 16.17
CA TYR A 374 -7.33 2.47 15.57
C TYR A 374 -6.36 3.62 15.86
N PHE A 375 -6.84 4.84 15.89
CA PHE A 375 -6.04 6.01 16.28
C PHE A 375 -5.54 5.91 17.73
N TYR A 376 -6.42 5.55 18.69
CA TYR A 376 -6.04 5.40 20.09
C TYR A 376 -5.15 4.18 20.33
N VAL A 377 -5.36 3.06 19.61
CA VAL A 377 -4.47 1.90 19.62
C VAL A 377 -3.06 2.31 19.16
N ALA A 378 -2.94 3.08 18.08
CA ALA A 378 -1.67 3.59 17.59
C ALA A 378 -0.93 4.46 18.62
N ARG A 379 -1.67 5.19 19.47
CA ARG A 379 -1.16 6.03 20.57
C ARG A 379 -1.00 5.27 21.89
N ARG A 380 -1.29 3.98 21.95
CA ARG A 380 -1.26 3.16 23.18
C ARG A 380 -2.12 3.71 24.31
N SER A 381 -3.22 4.36 23.96
CA SER A 381 -4.14 5.01 24.91
C SER A 381 -5.27 4.07 25.34
N LEU A 382 -5.59 4.08 26.63
CA LEU A 382 -6.73 3.31 27.18
C LEU A 382 -8.08 3.79 26.63
N ALA A 383 -8.16 5.00 26.06
CA ALA A 383 -9.35 5.47 25.36
C ALA A 383 -9.77 4.56 24.19
N ALA A 384 -8.87 3.72 23.68
CA ALA A 384 -9.20 2.67 22.71
C ALA A 384 -10.25 1.66 23.23
N LEU A 385 -10.36 1.50 24.56
CA LEU A 385 -11.31 0.56 25.19
C LEU A 385 -12.70 1.18 25.42
N SER A 386 -12.95 2.44 25.06
CA SER A 386 -14.22 3.14 25.30
C SER A 386 -15.45 2.42 24.71
N SER A 387 -15.26 1.62 23.66
CA SER A 387 -16.35 0.84 23.06
C SER A 387 -16.99 -0.14 24.06
N TRP A 388 -16.26 -0.62 25.08
CA TRP A 388 -16.81 -1.48 26.13
C TRP A 388 -17.82 -0.75 27.03
N ALA A 389 -17.63 0.56 27.25
CA ALA A 389 -18.61 1.38 27.96
C ALA A 389 -19.92 1.45 27.14
N GLY A 390 -19.85 1.52 25.81
CA GLY A 390 -21.02 1.47 24.94
C GLY A 390 -21.72 0.12 24.98
N VAL A 391 -20.97 -0.99 25.00
CA VAL A 391 -21.52 -2.34 25.15
C VAL A 391 -22.28 -2.44 26.48
N ALA A 392 -21.70 -1.98 27.59
CA ALA A 392 -22.38 -1.99 28.89
C ALA A 392 -23.64 -1.09 28.87
N LEU A 393 -23.54 0.09 28.26
CA LEU A 393 -24.67 1.03 28.19
C LEU A 393 -25.83 0.47 27.38
N VAL A 394 -25.60 -0.13 26.22
CA VAL A 394 -26.70 -0.69 25.41
C VAL A 394 -27.36 -1.86 26.12
N ILE A 395 -26.59 -2.72 26.80
CA ILE A 395 -27.15 -3.83 27.61
C ILE A 395 -28.09 -3.28 28.67
N VAL A 396 -27.67 -2.26 29.42
CA VAL A 396 -28.50 -1.65 30.49
C VAL A 396 -29.75 -1.00 29.89
N LEU A 397 -29.60 -0.20 28.81
CA LEU A 397 -30.73 0.48 28.19
C LEU A 397 -31.79 -0.53 27.68
N VAL A 398 -31.39 -1.57 26.99
CA VAL A 398 -32.31 -2.58 26.45
C VAL A 398 -32.97 -3.36 27.59
N ALA A 399 -32.23 -3.72 28.63
CA ALA A 399 -32.74 -4.45 29.78
C ALA A 399 -33.79 -3.63 30.60
N VAL A 400 -33.58 -2.29 30.68
CA VAL A 400 -34.47 -1.40 31.43
C VAL A 400 -35.71 -1.01 30.61
N LEU A 401 -35.53 -0.65 29.33
CA LEU A 401 -36.59 -0.11 28.48
C LEU A 401 -37.52 -1.18 27.93
N GLN A 402 -37.07 -2.41 27.77
CA GLN A 402 -37.88 -3.62 27.39
C GLN A 402 -38.91 -3.38 26.26
N GLY A 403 -38.52 -2.65 25.21
CA GLY A 403 -39.39 -2.29 24.09
C GLY A 403 -39.28 -3.21 22.88
N GLY A 404 -39.88 -2.80 21.77
CA GLY A 404 -39.84 -3.49 20.50
C GLY A 404 -38.52 -3.34 19.73
N MET A 405 -38.53 -3.73 18.45
CA MET A 405 -37.37 -3.62 17.56
C MET A 405 -36.81 -2.21 17.48
N GLU A 406 -37.68 -1.21 17.43
CA GLU A 406 -37.28 0.21 17.33
C GLU A 406 -36.54 0.68 18.61
N THR A 407 -37.00 0.22 19.78
CA THR A 407 -36.36 0.53 21.06
C THR A 407 -34.93 0.00 21.09
N VAL A 408 -34.71 -1.25 20.66
CA VAL A 408 -33.36 -1.83 20.59
C VAL A 408 -32.47 -1.02 19.64
N ALA A 409 -32.98 -0.63 18.45
CA ALA A 409 -32.23 0.16 17.47
C ALA A 409 -31.89 1.58 18.03
N VAL A 410 -32.82 2.23 18.71
CA VAL A 410 -32.60 3.54 19.34
C VAL A 410 -31.60 3.44 20.50
N CYS A 411 -31.71 2.43 21.37
CA CYS A 411 -30.73 2.17 22.43
C CYS A 411 -29.30 2.02 21.87
N MET A 412 -29.19 1.31 20.76
CA MET A 412 -27.93 1.13 20.05
C MET A 412 -27.36 2.45 19.49
N LEU A 413 -28.22 3.29 18.90
CA LEU A 413 -27.85 4.61 18.40
C LEU A 413 -27.38 5.51 19.55
N VAL A 414 -28.10 5.55 20.68
CA VAL A 414 -27.75 6.34 21.86
C VAL A 414 -26.41 5.88 22.45
N ALA A 415 -26.22 4.57 22.63
CA ALA A 415 -24.97 4.02 23.17
C ALA A 415 -23.77 4.33 22.25
N THR A 416 -23.95 4.19 20.94
CA THR A 416 -22.93 4.49 19.93
C THR A 416 -22.61 5.99 19.91
N GLY A 417 -23.62 6.84 19.98
CA GLY A 417 -23.45 8.31 20.10
C GLY A 417 -22.68 8.71 21.35
N ALA A 418 -22.98 8.10 22.50
CA ALA A 418 -22.26 8.32 23.76
C ALA A 418 -20.78 7.92 23.67
N VAL A 419 -20.47 6.77 23.06
CA VAL A 419 -19.09 6.34 22.82
C VAL A 419 -18.35 7.31 21.89
N LEU A 420 -19.03 7.74 20.83
CA LEU A 420 -18.44 8.73 19.93
C LEU A 420 -18.11 10.03 20.65
N ALA A 421 -19.02 10.56 21.46
CA ALA A 421 -18.77 11.75 22.26
C ALA A 421 -17.57 11.56 23.22
N LEU A 422 -17.52 10.42 23.92
CA LEU A 422 -16.44 10.05 24.83
C LEU A 422 -15.07 9.98 24.12
N MET A 423 -15.03 9.48 22.89
CA MET A 423 -13.80 9.35 22.10
C MET A 423 -13.43 10.64 21.35
N ALA A 424 -14.40 11.42 20.90
CA ALA A 424 -14.16 12.64 20.13
C ALA A 424 -13.47 13.74 20.95
N LEU A 425 -13.88 13.97 22.18
CA LEU A 425 -13.33 15.03 23.03
C LEU A 425 -11.81 14.90 23.25
N PRO A 426 -11.28 13.76 23.68
CA PRO A 426 -9.83 13.60 23.81
C PRO A 426 -9.09 13.63 22.46
N ALA A 427 -9.72 13.16 21.37
CA ALA A 427 -9.14 13.22 20.04
C ALA A 427 -8.95 14.68 19.58
N LEU A 428 -9.98 15.51 19.74
CA LEU A 428 -9.92 16.94 19.45
C LEU A 428 -8.86 17.65 20.29
N ALA A 429 -8.78 17.36 21.60
CA ALA A 429 -7.75 17.89 22.49
C ALA A 429 -6.34 17.45 22.07
N ALA A 430 -6.16 16.19 21.65
CA ALA A 430 -4.87 15.67 21.18
C ALA A 430 -4.44 16.28 19.84
N VAL A 431 -5.41 16.68 19.02
CA VAL A 431 -5.21 17.34 17.73
C VAL A 431 -4.94 18.84 17.90
N ALA A 432 -5.51 19.46 18.94
CA ALA A 432 -5.36 20.90 19.22
C ALA A 432 -4.01 21.27 19.84
N ARG A 433 -3.30 20.32 20.48
CA ARG A 433 -1.97 20.57 21.06
C ARG A 433 -0.93 20.64 19.95
N PRO A 434 -0.22 21.77 19.75
CA PRO A 434 0.93 21.81 18.87
C PRO A 434 1.98 20.85 19.44
N VAL A 435 2.46 19.93 18.65
CA VAL A 435 3.62 19.10 19.01
C VAL A 435 4.84 20.02 18.98
N ALA A 436 5.25 20.51 20.13
CA ALA A 436 6.51 21.22 20.25
C ALA A 436 7.63 20.21 19.91
N GLY A 437 8.38 20.47 18.85
CA GLY A 437 9.73 19.99 18.65
C GLY A 437 9.95 18.50 18.35
N ALA A 438 9.05 17.82 17.66
CA ALA A 438 9.43 16.56 17.01
C ALA A 438 10.15 16.91 15.70
N ALA A 439 11.47 16.95 15.75
CA ALA A 439 12.29 16.87 14.54
C ALA A 439 11.81 15.67 13.71
N VAL A 440 11.49 15.90 12.46
CA VAL A 440 11.27 14.85 11.46
C VAL A 440 12.50 13.95 11.55
N PRO A 441 12.38 12.62 11.76
CA PRO A 441 13.51 11.75 11.47
C PRO A 441 13.77 11.95 9.98
N GLY A 442 14.79 12.74 9.66
CA GLY A 442 15.26 12.87 8.29
C GLY A 442 15.51 11.47 7.78
N GLY A 443 14.84 11.07 6.68
CA GLY A 443 15.48 10.14 5.79
C GLY A 443 16.89 10.71 5.61
N ASP A 444 17.90 9.85 5.74
CA ASP A 444 19.31 10.26 5.65
C ASP A 444 19.42 11.35 4.58
N ALA A 445 19.69 12.57 5.01
CA ALA A 445 19.85 13.69 4.09
C ALA A 445 20.91 13.20 3.09
N VAL A 446 20.54 13.10 1.83
CA VAL A 446 21.52 12.84 0.79
C VAL A 446 22.32 14.15 0.70
N GLU A 447 23.36 14.25 1.53
CA GLU A 447 24.32 15.34 1.37
C GLU A 447 24.98 15.15 0.01
N LEU A 448 24.60 15.99 -0.93
CA LEU A 448 25.31 16.04 -2.21
C LEU A 448 26.72 16.56 -1.93
N PRO A 449 27.76 15.99 -2.58
CA PRO A 449 29.14 16.51 -2.50
C PRO A 449 29.14 18.01 -2.78
N PRO A 450 30.06 18.82 -2.24
CA PRO A 450 30.10 20.27 -2.50
C PRO A 450 30.16 20.57 -4.00
N ALA A 451 29.62 21.72 -4.39
CA ALA A 451 29.65 22.15 -5.80
C ALA A 451 31.05 22.60 -6.19
N GLU A 452 31.70 21.83 -7.05
CA GLU A 452 33.05 22.09 -7.57
C GLU A 452 33.05 22.37 -9.08
N LEU A 453 31.94 22.00 -9.75
CA LEU A 453 31.79 22.03 -11.20
C LEU A 453 30.52 22.77 -11.61
N ASP A 454 30.44 23.21 -12.86
CA ASP A 454 29.20 23.79 -13.40
C ASP A 454 28.10 22.73 -13.62
N LEU A 455 28.51 21.53 -14.11
CA LEU A 455 27.57 20.47 -14.47
C LEU A 455 28.05 19.08 -14.07
N SER A 456 27.19 18.27 -13.48
CA SER A 456 27.31 16.81 -13.47
C SER A 456 26.24 16.20 -14.39
N LEU A 457 26.68 15.56 -15.48
CA LEU A 457 25.77 14.91 -16.42
C LEU A 457 25.69 13.40 -16.14
N VAL A 458 24.51 12.87 -15.83
CA VAL A 458 24.27 11.45 -15.62
C VAL A 458 23.72 10.80 -16.89
N ILE A 459 24.33 9.70 -17.31
CA ILE A 459 23.89 8.89 -18.46
C ILE A 459 23.54 7.49 -17.95
N PRO A 460 22.24 7.20 -17.68
CA PRO A 460 21.81 5.87 -17.25
C PRO A 460 21.73 4.92 -18.45
N PHE A 461 22.25 3.69 -18.33
CA PHE A 461 22.20 2.72 -19.41
C PHE A 461 21.98 1.29 -18.94
N TYR A 462 21.35 0.48 -19.81
CA TYR A 462 21.18 -0.95 -19.64
C TYR A 462 21.26 -1.65 -21.00
N ASN A 463 22.33 -2.40 -21.23
CA ASN A 463 22.64 -3.13 -22.46
C ASN A 463 22.50 -2.25 -23.74
N PRO A 464 23.13 -1.08 -23.84
CA PRO A 464 23.04 -0.21 -25.01
C PRO A 464 23.92 -0.66 -26.18
N GLY A 465 24.82 -1.62 -25.95
CA GLY A 465 25.75 -2.10 -26.95
C GLY A 465 26.74 -1.03 -27.45
N SER A 466 27.04 -1.05 -28.74
CA SER A 466 28.00 -0.15 -29.38
C SER A 466 27.57 1.31 -29.44
N ARG A 467 26.33 1.67 -29.13
CA ARG A 467 25.83 3.05 -29.19
C ARG A 467 26.30 3.93 -28.04
N LEU A 468 26.69 3.33 -26.90
CA LEU A 468 27.02 4.09 -25.68
C LEU A 468 28.27 4.97 -25.87
N ALA A 469 29.37 4.41 -26.35
CA ALA A 469 30.63 5.11 -26.43
C ALA A 469 30.57 6.35 -27.34
N PRO A 470 30.04 6.29 -28.58
CA PRO A 470 29.85 7.47 -29.42
C PRO A 470 28.98 8.53 -28.75
N HIS A 471 27.87 8.17 -28.12
CA HIS A 471 26.96 9.12 -27.46
C HIS A 471 27.62 9.82 -26.26
N VAL A 472 28.41 9.10 -25.45
CA VAL A 472 29.18 9.67 -24.36
C VAL A 472 30.27 10.63 -24.87
N GLN A 473 30.97 10.26 -25.95
CA GLN A 473 31.98 11.10 -26.59
C GLN A 473 31.40 12.39 -27.21
N ASP A 474 30.23 12.28 -27.84
CA ASP A 474 29.47 13.43 -28.34
C ASP A 474 29.07 14.38 -27.21
N ALA A 475 28.57 13.86 -26.10
CA ALA A 475 28.21 14.66 -24.93
C ALA A 475 29.42 15.41 -24.37
N ILE A 476 30.59 14.74 -24.24
CA ILE A 476 31.83 15.35 -23.79
C ILE A 476 32.31 16.47 -24.76
N SER A 477 32.21 16.21 -26.07
CA SER A 477 32.62 17.18 -27.08
C SER A 477 31.79 18.47 -27.02
N VAL A 478 30.46 18.31 -26.85
CA VAL A 478 29.55 19.45 -26.69
C VAL A 478 29.80 20.22 -25.40
N LEU A 479 30.04 19.53 -24.28
CA LEU A 479 30.32 20.18 -23.01
C LEU A 479 31.64 20.92 -23.00
N ARG A 480 32.68 20.39 -23.66
CA ARG A 480 33.95 21.08 -23.89
C ARG A 480 33.76 22.34 -24.75
N ALA A 481 33.01 22.22 -25.84
CA ALA A 481 32.72 23.36 -26.72
C ALA A 481 31.90 24.45 -26.01
N ALA A 482 31.07 24.09 -25.04
CA ALA A 482 30.30 25.00 -24.21
C ALA A 482 31.14 25.72 -23.13
N GLN A 483 32.43 25.38 -22.98
CA GLN A 483 33.35 25.95 -22.01
C GLN A 483 32.82 25.94 -20.58
N VAL A 484 32.27 24.79 -20.15
CA VAL A 484 31.81 24.53 -18.78
C VAL A 484 32.72 23.53 -18.09
N THR A 485 32.89 23.67 -16.79
CA THR A 485 33.50 22.63 -15.96
C THR A 485 32.52 21.53 -15.70
N PHE A 486 32.86 20.27 -16.03
CA PHE A 486 31.91 19.19 -15.97
C PHE A 486 32.51 17.83 -15.62
N GLU A 487 31.66 16.92 -15.18
CA GLU A 487 31.88 15.48 -15.12
C GLU A 487 30.70 14.72 -15.81
N VAL A 488 31.01 13.55 -16.35
CA VAL A 488 30.01 12.63 -16.86
C VAL A 488 29.96 11.38 -15.95
N ILE A 489 28.80 11.06 -15.42
CA ILE A 489 28.57 9.89 -14.57
C ILE A 489 27.74 8.89 -15.35
N ALA A 490 28.38 7.90 -15.94
CA ALA A 490 27.72 6.85 -16.68
C ALA A 490 27.30 5.72 -15.72
N VAL A 491 25.99 5.48 -15.58
CA VAL A 491 25.46 4.53 -14.60
C VAL A 491 24.88 3.30 -15.29
N SER A 492 25.57 2.17 -15.13
CA SER A 492 25.10 0.86 -15.59
C SER A 492 24.04 0.30 -14.65
N ASP A 493 22.84 0.06 -15.15
CA ASP A 493 21.76 -0.62 -14.41
C ASP A 493 21.89 -2.15 -14.47
N GLY A 494 23.10 -2.66 -14.21
CA GLY A 494 23.40 -4.10 -14.25
C GLY A 494 23.55 -4.64 -15.66
N SER A 495 24.17 -3.89 -16.59
CA SER A 495 24.45 -4.34 -17.96
C SER A 495 25.37 -5.55 -17.99
N THR A 496 25.12 -6.45 -18.95
CA THR A 496 25.86 -7.72 -19.18
C THR A 496 26.48 -7.82 -20.56
N ASP A 497 26.34 -6.78 -21.37
CA ASP A 497 26.76 -6.72 -22.79
C ASP A 497 28.17 -6.12 -23.03
N GLY A 498 28.95 -5.92 -21.96
CA GLY A 498 30.28 -5.29 -22.05
C GLY A 498 30.28 -3.77 -22.23
N SER A 499 29.12 -3.12 -22.34
CA SER A 499 29.02 -1.66 -22.49
C SER A 499 29.78 -0.85 -21.42
N PRO A 500 29.81 -1.24 -20.12
CA PRO A 500 30.61 -0.50 -19.13
C PRO A 500 32.11 -0.41 -19.49
N SER A 501 32.64 -1.48 -20.07
CA SER A 501 34.07 -1.53 -20.46
C SER A 501 34.37 -0.63 -21.65
N SER A 502 33.41 -0.37 -22.54
CA SER A 502 33.61 0.46 -23.73
C SER A 502 33.85 1.95 -23.42
N ILE A 503 33.52 2.40 -22.22
CA ILE A 503 33.66 3.79 -21.75
C ILE A 503 34.58 3.93 -20.55
N ALA A 504 35.14 2.84 -20.02
CA ALA A 504 35.94 2.84 -18.77
C ALA A 504 37.26 3.60 -18.89
N GLY A 505 37.78 3.84 -20.10
CA GLY A 505 39.02 4.60 -20.33
C GLY A 505 38.82 6.03 -20.83
N VAL A 506 37.56 6.49 -20.94
CA VAL A 506 37.28 7.84 -21.45
C VAL A 506 37.46 8.85 -20.32
N GLY A 507 38.40 9.81 -20.52
CA GLY A 507 38.65 10.89 -19.55
C GLY A 507 37.37 11.68 -19.25
N GLN A 508 37.23 12.14 -18.00
CA GLN A 508 36.04 12.85 -17.48
C GLN A 508 34.77 12.00 -17.32
N VAL A 509 34.84 10.66 -17.58
CA VAL A 509 33.75 9.72 -17.36
C VAL A 509 34.00 8.89 -16.11
N ARG A 510 33.07 8.90 -15.20
CA ARG A 510 33.06 8.02 -14.05
C ARG A 510 31.93 6.96 -14.26
N VAL A 511 32.33 5.70 -14.28
CA VAL A 511 31.40 4.58 -14.45
C VAL A 511 30.94 4.07 -13.08
N VAL A 512 29.62 4.02 -12.87
CA VAL A 512 28.99 3.46 -11.68
C VAL A 512 28.20 2.22 -12.09
N GLN A 513 28.44 1.08 -11.45
CA GLN A 513 27.76 -0.18 -11.76
C GLN A 513 26.80 -0.58 -10.65
N LEU A 514 25.54 -0.80 -10.99
CA LEU A 514 24.57 -1.45 -10.10
C LEU A 514 24.69 -2.98 -10.24
N ALA A 515 24.57 -3.69 -9.12
CA ALA A 515 24.74 -5.15 -9.08
C ALA A 515 23.68 -5.93 -9.90
N ARG A 516 22.56 -5.30 -10.26
CA ARG A 516 21.47 -5.87 -11.07
C ARG A 516 20.57 -4.77 -11.59
N ASN A 517 19.78 -5.05 -12.61
CA ASN A 517 18.77 -4.13 -13.12
C ASN A 517 17.77 -3.75 -12.02
N GLN A 518 17.65 -2.46 -11.73
CA GLN A 518 16.75 -1.87 -10.75
C GLN A 518 15.81 -0.83 -11.37
N GLY A 519 15.99 -0.51 -12.63
CA GLY A 519 15.24 0.46 -13.42
C GLY A 519 15.95 1.82 -13.58
N LYS A 520 15.61 2.54 -14.67
CA LYS A 520 16.19 3.84 -15.05
C LYS A 520 16.24 4.83 -13.88
N GLY A 521 15.15 4.96 -13.10
CA GLY A 521 15.11 5.89 -11.98
C GLY A 521 16.09 5.55 -10.86
N ALA A 522 16.36 4.24 -10.63
CA ALA A 522 17.37 3.82 -9.65
C ALA A 522 18.80 4.17 -10.13
N ALA A 523 19.07 4.00 -11.41
CA ALA A 523 20.35 4.39 -12.01
C ALA A 523 20.54 5.92 -11.96
N LEU A 524 19.52 6.69 -12.32
CA LEU A 524 19.54 8.15 -12.21
C LEU A 524 19.80 8.60 -10.78
N ARG A 525 19.09 8.03 -9.80
CA ARG A 525 19.28 8.37 -8.39
C ARG A 525 20.71 8.08 -7.92
N ALA A 526 21.29 6.95 -8.32
CA ALA A 526 22.65 6.57 -7.95
C ALA A 526 23.70 7.52 -8.55
N GLY A 527 23.50 8.01 -9.78
CA GLY A 527 24.38 8.98 -10.43
C GLY A 527 24.22 10.38 -9.88
N LEU A 528 22.98 10.87 -9.80
CA LEU A 528 22.68 12.22 -9.32
C LEU A 528 23.16 12.46 -7.87
N ALA A 529 23.06 11.44 -7.01
CA ALA A 529 23.54 11.53 -5.63
C ALA A 529 25.06 11.72 -5.48
N GLN A 530 25.84 11.47 -6.53
CA GLN A 530 27.29 11.55 -6.54
C GLN A 530 27.82 12.76 -7.30
N GLY A 531 26.97 13.56 -7.90
CA GLY A 531 27.36 14.70 -8.74
C GLY A 531 27.87 15.89 -7.94
N ARG A 532 28.90 16.56 -8.45
CA ARG A 532 29.56 17.73 -7.87
C ARG A 532 29.26 19.03 -8.63
N GLY A 533 28.35 18.99 -9.61
CA GLY A 533 27.97 20.15 -10.43
C GLY A 533 27.03 21.13 -9.69
N ARG A 534 27.06 22.40 -10.00
CA ARG A 534 26.04 23.39 -9.63
C ARG A 534 24.68 23.01 -10.20
N TYR A 535 24.66 22.51 -11.43
CA TYR A 535 23.55 21.83 -12.04
C TYR A 535 23.83 20.33 -12.13
N LEU A 536 22.84 19.52 -11.84
CA LEU A 536 22.88 18.08 -12.03
C LEU A 536 21.84 17.71 -13.07
N GLY A 537 22.22 16.96 -14.07
CA GLY A 537 21.30 16.64 -15.16
C GLY A 537 21.49 15.22 -15.65
N PHE A 538 20.63 14.83 -16.57
CA PHE A 538 20.74 13.56 -17.26
C PHE A 538 20.31 13.65 -18.72
N ILE A 539 20.85 12.73 -19.51
CA ILE A 539 20.44 12.46 -20.88
C ILE A 539 20.36 10.94 -21.08
N ASP A 540 19.36 10.48 -21.86
CA ASP A 540 19.19 9.05 -22.12
C ASP A 540 20.30 8.52 -23.02
N ALA A 541 20.75 7.29 -22.78
CA ALA A 541 21.87 6.65 -23.45
C ALA A 541 21.57 6.11 -24.86
N ASP A 542 20.29 6.12 -25.29
CA ASP A 542 19.85 5.60 -26.59
C ASP A 542 20.23 6.47 -27.78
N GLY A 543 20.61 7.73 -27.53
CA GLY A 543 20.98 8.68 -28.56
C GLY A 543 19.80 9.29 -29.33
N ASP A 544 18.56 8.97 -28.96
CA ASP A 544 17.35 9.54 -29.58
C ASP A 544 17.36 11.08 -29.49
N ILE A 545 17.91 11.63 -28.42
CA ILE A 545 18.12 13.05 -28.22
C ILE A 545 19.61 13.35 -28.45
N PRO A 546 20.00 14.03 -29.53
CA PRO A 546 21.38 14.38 -29.81
C PRO A 546 22.03 15.19 -28.68
N ALA A 547 23.26 14.84 -28.30
CA ALA A 547 23.99 15.52 -27.25
C ALA A 547 24.19 17.02 -27.52
N ALA A 548 24.19 17.45 -28.79
CA ALA A 548 24.27 18.85 -29.21
C ALA A 548 23.20 19.75 -28.55
N GLN A 549 22.05 19.18 -28.15
CA GLN A 549 20.99 19.92 -27.48
C GLN A 549 21.38 20.38 -26.07
N LEU A 550 22.34 19.70 -25.41
CA LEU A 550 22.89 20.14 -24.10
C LEU A 550 23.37 21.59 -24.12
N TYR A 551 23.88 22.09 -25.27
CA TYR A 551 24.33 23.48 -25.40
C TYR A 551 23.20 24.47 -25.08
N HIS A 552 22.00 24.23 -25.60
CA HIS A 552 20.82 25.08 -25.36
C HIS A 552 20.34 25.00 -23.89
N PHE A 553 20.41 23.81 -23.29
CA PHE A 553 20.05 23.59 -21.88
C PHE A 553 21.00 24.36 -20.95
N LEU A 554 22.33 24.32 -21.23
CA LEU A 554 23.34 25.08 -20.49
C LEU A 554 23.15 26.59 -20.65
N ALA A 555 22.82 27.05 -21.87
CA ALA A 555 22.57 28.46 -22.09
C ALA A 555 21.35 28.95 -21.30
N ALA A 556 20.31 28.11 -21.11
CA ALA A 556 19.17 28.45 -20.30
C ALA A 556 19.50 28.52 -18.79
N THR A 557 20.40 27.68 -18.27
CA THR A 557 20.86 27.77 -16.87
C THR A 557 21.59 29.07 -16.57
N ARG A 558 22.33 29.59 -17.54
CA ARG A 558 23.12 30.84 -17.39
C ARG A 558 22.23 32.10 -17.42
N ARG A 559 21.03 32.05 -18.04
CA ARG A 559 20.19 33.24 -18.26
C ARG A 559 19.22 33.55 -17.09
N GLY A 560 18.80 32.57 -16.34
CA GLY A 560 17.72 32.78 -15.36
C GLY A 560 17.82 31.93 -14.11
N ASP A 561 18.89 31.17 -13.92
CA ASP A 561 19.11 30.25 -12.80
C ASP A 561 17.86 29.42 -12.45
N PRO A 562 17.24 28.72 -13.43
CA PRO A 562 16.00 28.00 -13.23
C PRO A 562 16.17 26.83 -12.28
N ASP A 563 15.08 26.47 -11.59
CA ASP A 563 15.06 25.29 -10.72
C ASP A 563 15.20 24.00 -11.53
N VAL A 564 14.55 23.95 -12.71
CA VAL A 564 14.62 22.82 -13.64
C VAL A 564 14.56 23.32 -15.08
N VAL A 565 15.48 22.86 -15.92
CA VAL A 565 15.39 22.96 -17.38
C VAL A 565 15.03 21.59 -17.94
N LEU A 566 13.97 21.49 -18.71
CA LEU A 566 13.50 20.23 -19.27
C LEU A 566 13.22 20.33 -20.76
N GLY A 567 13.48 19.23 -21.47
CA GLY A 567 13.07 19.11 -22.86
C GLY A 567 11.57 18.83 -22.98
N SER A 568 10.94 19.38 -24.00
CA SER A 568 9.53 19.12 -24.28
C SER A 568 9.34 18.73 -25.74
N LYS A 569 8.95 17.47 -25.97
CA LYS A 569 8.56 16.98 -27.32
C LYS A 569 7.33 17.68 -27.86
N ARG A 570 6.64 18.46 -27.03
CA ARG A 570 5.41 19.20 -27.34
C ARG A 570 5.61 20.71 -27.39
N HIS A 571 6.83 21.17 -27.28
CA HIS A 571 7.15 22.56 -27.55
C HIS A 571 6.81 22.87 -29.01
N PRO A 572 6.26 24.05 -29.36
CA PRO A 572 5.90 24.40 -30.76
C PRO A 572 7.04 24.22 -31.76
N ASP A 573 8.28 24.49 -31.32
CA ASP A 573 9.50 24.41 -32.13
C ASP A 573 10.20 23.05 -32.07
N SER A 574 9.60 22.04 -31.41
CA SER A 574 10.14 20.68 -31.37
C SER A 574 9.91 19.94 -32.67
N ASP A 575 10.97 19.26 -33.14
CA ASP A 575 10.95 18.46 -34.36
C ASP A 575 10.93 16.97 -33.97
N VAL A 576 9.73 16.37 -33.97
CA VAL A 576 9.51 14.99 -33.54
C VAL A 576 8.51 14.29 -34.45
N VAL A 577 8.93 13.24 -35.11
CA VAL A 577 8.06 12.41 -35.95
C VAL A 577 7.40 11.32 -35.11
N TYR A 578 6.11 11.44 -34.85
CA TYR A 578 5.34 10.46 -34.07
C TYR A 578 4.50 9.54 -34.96
N PRO A 579 4.53 8.20 -34.74
CA PRO A 579 3.47 7.33 -35.23
C PRO A 579 2.10 7.74 -34.61
N PRO A 580 1.01 7.71 -35.37
CA PRO A 580 -0.28 8.27 -34.93
C PRO A 580 -0.83 7.65 -33.65
N LEU A 581 -0.69 6.34 -33.48
CA LEU A 581 -1.11 5.63 -32.29
C LEU A 581 -0.33 6.06 -31.03
N ARG A 582 0.98 6.24 -31.15
CA ARG A 582 1.85 6.72 -30.08
C ARG A 582 1.52 8.17 -29.68
N ARG A 583 1.11 8.99 -30.67
CA ARG A 583 0.65 10.36 -30.43
C ARG A 583 -0.62 10.38 -29.58
N LEU A 584 -1.56 9.46 -29.84
CA LEU A 584 -2.79 9.31 -29.07
C LEU A 584 -2.52 8.88 -27.61
N TYR A 585 -1.70 7.85 -27.41
CA TYR A 585 -1.33 7.42 -26.05
C TYR A 585 -0.58 8.50 -25.26
N SER A 586 0.37 9.17 -25.90
CA SER A 586 1.10 10.27 -25.30
C SER A 586 0.18 11.45 -24.96
N PHE A 587 -0.84 11.74 -25.80
CA PHE A 587 -1.83 12.78 -25.51
C PHE A 587 -2.70 12.40 -24.30
N GLY A 588 -3.23 11.18 -24.26
CA GLY A 588 -4.06 10.70 -23.14
C GLY A 588 -3.29 10.71 -21.82
N TYR A 589 -2.02 10.26 -21.83
CA TYR A 589 -1.17 10.27 -20.65
C TYR A 589 -0.87 11.69 -20.16
N GLN A 590 -0.66 12.64 -21.05
CA GLN A 590 -0.46 14.03 -20.67
C GLN A 590 -1.72 14.65 -20.04
N GLN A 591 -2.90 14.42 -20.63
CA GLN A 591 -4.14 14.93 -20.05
C GLN A 591 -4.35 14.34 -18.64
N LEU A 592 -4.07 13.06 -18.46
CA LEU A 592 -4.09 12.43 -17.14
C LEU A 592 -3.15 13.14 -16.16
N ASN A 593 -1.89 13.38 -16.53
CA ASN A 593 -0.92 14.07 -15.69
C ASN A 593 -1.35 15.52 -15.39
N ARG A 594 -1.90 16.21 -16.36
CA ARG A 594 -2.41 17.59 -16.19
C ARG A 594 -3.56 17.65 -15.19
N VAL A 595 -4.49 16.70 -15.25
CA VAL A 595 -5.62 16.59 -14.31
C VAL A 595 -5.15 16.22 -12.91
N LEU A 596 -4.24 15.23 -12.81
CA LEU A 596 -3.80 14.71 -11.52
C LEU A 596 -2.83 15.63 -10.77
N PHE A 597 -1.89 16.27 -11.47
CA PHE A 597 -0.77 16.98 -10.85
C PHE A 597 -0.74 18.49 -11.12
N GLN A 598 -1.48 18.98 -12.13
CA GLN A 598 -1.52 20.39 -12.52
C GLN A 598 -0.12 21.01 -12.71
N LEU A 599 0.80 20.23 -13.32
CA LEU A 599 2.14 20.70 -13.60
C LEU A 599 2.12 21.76 -14.72
N PRO A 600 2.92 22.82 -14.62
CA PRO A 600 2.98 23.86 -15.64
C PRO A 600 3.81 23.45 -16.87
N THR A 601 4.02 22.13 -17.07
CA THR A 601 4.86 21.58 -18.13
C THR A 601 4.02 20.79 -19.13
N ARG A 602 4.41 20.88 -20.42
CA ARG A 602 3.75 20.18 -21.53
C ARG A 602 4.24 18.73 -21.68
N ASP A 603 5.45 18.43 -21.21
CA ASP A 603 6.05 17.10 -21.29
C ASP A 603 6.85 16.78 -20.03
N THR A 604 6.51 15.68 -19.38
CA THR A 604 7.18 15.23 -18.15
C THR A 604 8.18 14.10 -18.38
N GLN A 605 8.17 13.48 -19.58
CA GLN A 605 8.86 12.21 -19.86
C GLN A 605 10.02 12.34 -20.86
N THR A 606 10.46 13.54 -21.16
CA THR A 606 11.60 13.74 -22.07
C THR A 606 12.90 13.38 -21.37
N GLY A 607 13.75 12.60 -22.04
CA GLY A 607 14.99 12.02 -21.52
C GLY A 607 16.16 13.00 -21.35
N ILE A 608 15.91 14.31 -21.29
CA ILE A 608 16.94 15.33 -21.00
C ILE A 608 16.40 16.35 -20.01
N LYS A 609 17.11 16.54 -18.89
CA LYS A 609 16.78 17.52 -17.85
C LYS A 609 18.04 18.00 -17.14
N LEU A 610 18.08 19.29 -16.76
CA LEU A 610 19.06 19.85 -15.83
C LEU A 610 18.31 20.40 -14.62
N ILE A 611 18.79 20.11 -13.42
CA ILE A 611 18.17 20.46 -12.15
C ILE A 611 19.20 21.23 -11.31
N ARG A 612 18.79 22.34 -10.73
CA ARG A 612 19.65 23.11 -9.83
C ARG A 612 19.94 22.25 -8.58
N ARG A 613 21.18 22.32 -8.08
CA ARG A 613 21.65 21.51 -6.95
C ARG A 613 20.72 21.59 -5.72
N GLU A 614 20.33 22.80 -5.33
CA GLU A 614 19.50 23.03 -4.15
C GLU A 614 18.12 22.34 -4.32
N THR A 615 17.53 22.45 -5.52
CA THR A 615 16.29 21.76 -5.87
C THR A 615 16.46 20.26 -5.77
N LEU A 616 17.54 19.72 -6.33
CA LEU A 616 17.78 18.27 -6.31
C LEU A 616 18.09 17.76 -4.89
N ALA A 617 18.87 18.50 -4.10
CA ALA A 617 19.17 18.14 -2.71
C ALA A 617 17.91 18.04 -1.84
N ALA A 618 16.93 18.92 -2.08
CA ALA A 618 15.65 18.87 -1.40
C ALA A 618 14.76 17.70 -1.88
N VAL A 619 14.72 17.45 -3.19
CA VAL A 619 13.80 16.52 -3.84
C VAL A 619 14.25 15.06 -3.75
N LEU A 620 15.53 14.79 -4.02
CA LEU A 620 16.09 13.45 -4.19
C LEU A 620 15.89 12.52 -2.97
N PRO A 621 16.00 12.99 -1.70
CA PRO A 621 15.78 12.16 -0.53
C PRO A 621 14.36 11.62 -0.42
N THR A 622 13.37 12.37 -0.93
CA THR A 622 11.94 12.06 -0.79
C THR A 622 11.40 11.22 -1.94
N MET A 623 12.14 11.08 -3.04
CA MET A 623 11.72 10.30 -4.21
C MET A 623 11.77 8.80 -3.94
N VAL A 624 10.79 8.07 -4.48
CA VAL A 624 10.60 6.63 -4.28
C VAL A 624 10.65 5.85 -5.58
N GLU A 625 10.28 6.48 -6.71
CA GLU A 625 10.20 5.81 -8.00
C GLU A 625 11.57 5.37 -8.52
N LYS A 626 11.63 4.13 -9.05
CA LYS A 626 12.86 3.51 -9.56
C LYS A 626 12.83 3.25 -11.06
N ARG A 627 11.67 3.43 -11.70
CA ARG A 627 11.43 3.11 -13.10
C ARG A 627 11.18 4.39 -13.92
N PHE A 628 10.37 4.29 -14.97
CA PHE A 628 10.11 5.39 -15.91
C PHE A 628 9.34 6.58 -15.30
N ALA A 629 8.58 6.37 -14.23
CA ALA A 629 7.86 7.45 -13.56
C ALA A 629 8.75 8.36 -12.68
N PHE A 630 10.06 8.08 -12.57
CA PHE A 630 11.04 8.92 -11.89
C PHE A 630 11.00 10.37 -12.39
N ASP A 631 10.92 10.56 -13.69
CA ASP A 631 10.85 11.87 -14.35
C ASP A 631 9.62 12.68 -13.90
N LEU A 632 8.46 12.02 -13.79
CA LEU A 632 7.23 12.64 -13.31
C LEU A 632 7.32 12.96 -11.82
N GLU A 633 7.80 12.00 -11.00
CA GLU A 633 7.94 12.19 -9.56
C GLU A 633 8.85 13.37 -9.24
N LEU A 634 9.98 13.49 -9.93
CA LEU A 634 10.92 14.61 -9.78
C LEU A 634 10.21 15.97 -9.90
N LEU A 635 9.45 16.17 -10.98
CA LEU A 635 8.76 17.44 -11.25
C LEU A 635 7.62 17.69 -10.26
N VAL A 636 6.86 16.64 -9.91
CA VAL A 636 5.77 16.72 -8.93
C VAL A 636 6.31 17.10 -7.55
N VAL A 637 7.40 16.49 -7.11
CA VAL A 637 7.99 16.74 -5.80
C VAL A 637 8.65 18.13 -5.77
N ALA A 638 9.39 18.52 -6.81
CA ALA A 638 9.97 19.85 -6.91
C ALA A 638 8.89 20.93 -6.79
N ARG A 639 7.82 20.81 -7.57
CA ARG A 639 6.67 21.74 -7.51
C ARG A 639 6.04 21.77 -6.12
N ARG A 640 5.90 20.59 -5.48
CA ARG A 640 5.33 20.47 -4.13
C ARG A 640 6.17 21.17 -3.06
N MET A 641 7.48 21.20 -3.22
CA MET A 641 8.44 21.88 -2.32
C MET A 641 8.61 23.38 -2.59
N GLY A 642 7.85 23.94 -3.55
CA GLY A 642 7.85 25.37 -3.85
C GLY A 642 8.78 25.79 -5.00
N TYR A 643 9.51 24.86 -5.59
CA TYR A 643 10.32 25.13 -6.80
C TYR A 643 9.38 25.26 -7.99
N SER A 644 9.37 26.41 -8.64
CA SER A 644 8.41 26.71 -9.70
C SER A 644 9.02 27.28 -10.97
N ASN A 645 10.29 27.66 -10.94
CA ASN A 645 10.99 28.21 -12.10
C ASN A 645 11.44 27.08 -13.05
N PHE A 646 10.45 26.53 -13.81
CA PHE A 646 10.69 25.47 -14.80
C PHE A 646 10.76 26.07 -16.20
N VAL A 647 11.83 25.79 -16.91
CA VAL A 647 12.06 26.25 -18.29
C VAL A 647 11.94 25.05 -19.23
N GLU A 648 10.98 25.12 -20.18
CA GLU A 648 10.82 24.12 -21.24
C GLU A 648 11.58 24.55 -22.49
N LEU A 649 12.36 23.63 -23.05
CA LEU A 649 13.09 23.84 -24.30
C LEU A 649 12.60 22.86 -25.39
N PRO A 650 12.59 23.27 -26.66
CA PRO A 650 12.31 22.39 -27.77
C PRO A 650 13.36 21.28 -27.87
N VAL A 651 12.93 20.10 -28.31
CA VAL A 651 13.83 18.97 -28.57
C VAL A 651 13.65 18.45 -30.01
N ARG A 652 14.77 18.02 -30.59
CA ARG A 652 14.78 17.31 -31.87
C ARG A 652 15.08 15.83 -31.57
N ILE A 653 14.30 14.92 -32.16
CA ILE A 653 14.52 13.48 -32.10
C ILE A 653 14.88 12.99 -33.48
N THR A 654 16.08 12.41 -33.61
CA THR A 654 16.66 12.06 -34.92
C THR A 654 16.32 10.65 -35.36
N GLU A 655 16.09 9.72 -34.44
CA GLU A 655 15.76 8.34 -34.82
C GLU A 655 14.25 8.08 -34.87
N ARG A 656 13.81 7.28 -35.86
CA ARG A 656 12.43 6.78 -35.91
C ARG A 656 12.24 5.81 -34.76
N PHE A 657 11.24 6.05 -33.93
CA PHE A 657 10.88 5.16 -32.80
C PHE A 657 10.72 3.71 -33.25
N THR A 658 11.71 2.89 -33.04
CA THR A 658 11.70 1.46 -33.41
C THR A 658 11.06 0.57 -32.34
N SER A 659 10.86 1.06 -31.10
CA SER A 659 10.28 0.28 -30.02
C SER A 659 8.76 0.26 -30.05
N THR A 660 8.16 -0.94 -30.07
CA THR A 660 6.73 -1.15 -29.86
C THR A 660 6.37 -0.91 -28.38
N ILE A 661 5.39 -0.04 -28.13
CA ILE A 661 4.86 0.15 -26.79
C ILE A 661 4.10 -1.10 -26.37
N SER A 662 4.60 -1.85 -25.39
CA SER A 662 3.88 -2.99 -24.86
C SER A 662 2.76 -2.55 -23.89
N LEU A 663 1.61 -3.20 -23.93
CA LEU A 663 0.51 -3.00 -22.97
C LEU A 663 1.01 -3.14 -21.51
N LYS A 664 2.00 -3.99 -21.27
CA LYS A 664 2.63 -4.17 -19.97
C LYS A 664 3.35 -2.90 -19.50
N SER A 665 4.04 -2.21 -20.41
CA SER A 665 4.74 -0.95 -20.11
C SER A 665 3.75 0.19 -19.83
N VAL A 666 2.67 0.29 -20.62
CA VAL A 666 1.60 1.29 -20.41
C VAL A 666 0.93 1.09 -19.05
N ARG A 667 0.55 -0.15 -18.73
CA ARG A 667 -0.04 -0.48 -17.41
C ARG A 667 0.92 -0.15 -16.26
N GLY A 668 2.22 -0.48 -16.39
CA GLY A 668 3.23 -0.16 -15.38
C GLY A 668 3.32 1.34 -15.14
N MET A 669 3.40 2.14 -16.23
CA MET A 669 3.49 3.60 -16.15
C MET A 669 2.24 4.23 -15.53
N LEU A 670 1.04 3.74 -15.84
CA LEU A 670 -0.21 4.20 -15.23
C LEU A 670 -0.24 3.89 -13.74
N LEU A 671 0.13 2.68 -13.33
CA LEU A 671 0.19 2.30 -11.92
C LEU A 671 1.18 3.16 -11.12
N ASP A 672 2.38 3.40 -11.67
CA ASP A 672 3.38 4.26 -11.05
C ASP A 672 2.86 5.72 -10.96
N THR A 673 2.16 6.21 -12.00
CA THR A 673 1.53 7.55 -12.00
C THR A 673 0.45 7.67 -10.91
N PHE A 674 -0.43 6.69 -10.79
CA PHE A 674 -1.43 6.68 -9.71
C PHE A 674 -0.78 6.51 -8.33
N ALA A 675 0.34 5.80 -8.23
CA ALA A 675 1.11 5.70 -6.99
C ALA A 675 1.71 7.05 -6.57
N ILE A 676 2.22 7.85 -7.52
CA ILE A 676 2.69 9.22 -7.27
C ILE A 676 1.51 10.11 -6.84
N PHE A 677 0.39 10.07 -7.55
CA PHE A 677 -0.81 10.82 -7.18
C PHE A 677 -1.30 10.46 -5.77
N TYR A 678 -1.35 9.17 -5.46
CA TYR A 678 -1.69 8.67 -4.15
C TYR A 678 -0.75 9.19 -3.07
N ARG A 679 0.59 9.17 -3.33
CA ARG A 679 1.59 9.73 -2.40
C ARG A 679 1.46 11.25 -2.26
N LEU A 680 1.13 11.95 -3.33
CA LEU A 680 0.98 13.40 -3.33
C LEU A 680 -0.30 13.86 -2.63
N ARG A 681 -1.46 13.33 -3.04
CA ARG A 681 -2.79 13.84 -2.67
C ARG A 681 -3.43 13.12 -1.50
N ILE A 682 -3.14 11.82 -1.35
CA ILE A 682 -3.80 10.99 -0.35
C ILE A 682 -2.90 10.75 0.87
N THR A 683 -1.62 10.42 0.67
CA THR A 683 -0.72 10.22 1.81
C THR A 683 0.07 11.45 2.23
N HIS A 684 0.11 12.48 1.39
CA HIS A 684 0.95 13.67 1.57
C HIS A 684 2.40 13.31 1.92
N PHE A 685 2.90 12.25 1.30
CA PHE A 685 4.21 11.67 1.57
C PHE A 685 5.36 12.66 1.33
N TYR A 686 5.21 13.57 0.34
CA TYR A 686 6.24 14.51 -0.07
C TYR A 686 6.28 15.80 0.78
N GLY A 687 5.82 15.77 2.04
CA GLY A 687 5.91 16.90 2.98
C GLY A 687 4.67 17.82 3.02
N SER A 688 4.59 18.66 4.08
CA SER A 688 3.39 19.42 4.44
C SER A 688 3.41 20.90 4.06
N GLN A 689 4.41 21.40 3.35
CA GLN A 689 4.38 22.76 2.87
C GLN A 689 3.36 22.90 1.72
N VAL A 690 2.23 23.51 2.03
CA VAL A 690 1.16 23.79 1.06
C VAL A 690 1.49 25.10 0.38
N VAL A 691 1.97 25.07 -0.86
CA VAL A 691 1.83 26.23 -1.75
C VAL A 691 0.36 26.27 -2.18
N PRO A 692 -0.39 27.37 -1.97
CA PRO A 692 -1.77 27.48 -2.37
C PRO A 692 -1.95 27.22 -3.85
N LEU A 693 -3.05 26.54 -4.24
CA LEU A 693 -3.36 26.21 -5.65
C LEU A 693 -3.41 27.43 -6.56
N ALA A 694 -3.75 28.61 -6.02
CA ALA A 694 -3.78 29.88 -6.75
C ALA A 694 -2.42 30.32 -7.29
N ASP A 695 -1.33 30.06 -6.54
CA ASP A 695 0.04 30.36 -6.98
C ASP A 695 0.59 29.35 -8.00
N LEU A 696 -0.09 28.22 -8.18
CA LEU A 696 0.33 27.15 -9.10
C LEU A 696 -0.10 27.40 -10.55
N SER A 697 -0.92 28.41 -10.83
CA SER A 697 -1.51 28.69 -12.14
C SER A 697 -0.69 29.65 -13.02
N GLN A 698 0.42 30.21 -12.52
CA GLN A 698 1.26 31.05 -13.34
C GLN A 698 1.96 30.25 -14.44
N PRO A 699 1.87 30.66 -15.71
CA PRO A 699 2.59 30.01 -16.78
C PRO A 699 4.12 30.17 -16.58
N PRO A 700 4.95 29.20 -17.03
CA PRO A 700 6.39 29.33 -16.97
C PRO A 700 6.83 30.59 -17.73
N ALA A 701 7.85 31.24 -17.25
CA ALA A 701 8.41 32.44 -17.89
C ALA A 701 8.73 32.14 -19.37
N ALA A 702 8.14 32.92 -20.26
CA ALA A 702 8.33 32.75 -21.70
C ALA A 702 9.81 32.97 -22.03
N VAL A 703 10.43 31.98 -22.65
CA VAL A 703 11.78 32.14 -23.25
C VAL A 703 11.63 33.16 -24.39
N PRO A 704 12.47 34.21 -24.45
CA PRO A 704 12.42 35.19 -25.53
C PRO A 704 12.54 34.52 -26.91
N ALA A 705 11.71 34.97 -27.87
CA ALA A 705 11.54 34.41 -29.22
C ALA A 705 12.76 34.46 -30.14
N GLN A 706 13.97 34.63 -29.62
CA GLN A 706 15.21 34.79 -30.42
C GLN A 706 15.91 33.47 -30.83
N TRP A 707 15.28 32.33 -30.57
CA TRP A 707 15.82 31.03 -31.02
C TRP A 707 15.32 30.71 -32.43
N SER A 708 16.02 31.30 -33.43
CA SER A 708 15.69 31.02 -34.84
C SER A 708 16.27 29.66 -35.28
N ARG A 709 15.58 29.00 -36.23
CA ARG A 709 16.06 27.79 -36.94
C ARG A 709 17.47 27.93 -37.50
N ALA A 710 17.96 29.17 -37.69
CA ALA A 710 19.28 29.49 -38.22
C ALA A 710 20.46 29.11 -37.30
N ASP A 711 20.26 29.10 -35.96
CA ASP A 711 21.34 28.79 -35.04
C ASP A 711 21.56 27.28 -34.86
N ALA A 712 20.53 26.46 -35.09
CA ALA A 712 20.67 25.00 -35.11
C ALA A 712 21.35 24.48 -36.38
N GLY A 713 21.21 25.19 -37.51
CA GLY A 713 21.83 24.84 -38.79
C GLY A 713 23.34 25.10 -38.80
N ARG A 714 23.80 26.19 -38.20
CA ARG A 714 25.25 26.57 -38.22
C ARG A 714 26.16 25.59 -37.49
N LEU A 715 25.69 24.86 -36.47
CA LEU A 715 26.45 23.81 -35.79
C LEU A 715 26.48 22.47 -36.55
N ALA A 716 25.51 22.21 -37.41
CA ALA A 716 25.49 21.03 -38.29
C ALA A 716 26.43 21.23 -39.50
N ASP A 717 26.46 22.44 -40.07
CA ASP A 717 27.27 22.75 -41.28
C ASP A 717 28.78 22.87 -40.94
N SER A 718 29.16 23.23 -39.73
CA SER A 718 30.57 23.28 -39.33
C SER A 718 31.23 21.88 -39.23
N ARG A 719 30.46 20.79 -39.16
CA ARG A 719 30.99 19.42 -39.21
C ARG A 719 31.20 18.87 -40.61
N LEU A 720 30.52 19.43 -41.62
CA LEU A 720 30.70 19.02 -43.02
C LEU A 720 31.88 19.73 -43.67
N ALA A 721 32.36 20.83 -43.10
CA ALA A 721 33.52 21.58 -43.63
C ALA A 721 34.89 21.09 -43.12
N GLY A 722 34.92 20.15 -42.17
CA GLY A 722 36.14 19.64 -41.54
C GLY A 722 36.69 18.31 -42.02
N SER A 723 36.11 17.69 -43.05
CA SER A 723 36.55 16.39 -43.59
C SER A 723 36.74 16.43 -45.11
N ALA A 724 37.72 17.24 -45.58
CA ALA A 724 38.32 16.99 -46.89
C ALA A 724 39.73 16.44 -46.66
N PRO A 725 40.14 15.31 -47.26
CA PRO A 725 41.51 14.85 -47.18
C PRO A 725 42.37 15.75 -48.09
N ALA A 726 43.48 16.26 -47.54
CA ALA A 726 44.54 16.89 -48.33
C ALA A 726 45.27 15.76 -49.05
N ASP A 727 45.03 15.60 -50.35
CA ASP A 727 45.95 14.91 -51.25
C ASP A 727 47.02 15.96 -51.68
N ALA A 728 48.26 15.62 -51.36
CA ALA A 728 49.48 16.28 -51.84
C ALA A 728 49.89 15.73 -53.19
N PRO A 729 50.80 16.41 -53.96
CA PRO A 729 51.60 15.71 -54.91
C PRO A 729 52.85 15.10 -54.28
#